data_8e1fdd8db216e55e77ae918c3ac203a0
#
_entry.id   8e1fdd8db216e55e77ae918c3ac203a0
#
_cell.length_a   1.000
_cell.length_b   1.000
_cell.length_c   1.000
_cell.angle_alpha   90.00
_cell.angle_beta   90.00
_cell.angle_gamma   90.00
#
_symmetry.space_group_name_H-M   'P 1'
#
loop_
_entity.id
_entity.type
_entity.pdbx_description
1 polymer ?
#
loop_
_entity_poly.entity_id
_entity_poly.type
_entity_poly.pdbx_seq_one_letter_code
_entity_poly.pdbx_strand_id
1 'polypeptide(L)'
;MEWLTNQFQGNASVEDSLVYGISRAARKACAGITFILFSLAASAQTAEQSIKLGEVEVKAARIVHKTDGLLLYPSDAQKEASSSGYSVLQKLSLPNIRIDEDARNVSTIDNKGSVQLRINGIIVDQAEMLSLDPKSIRKIDFIDNPGVRYGDGVAYVIDITTRRATSGYTVGTSLSQSLNAENGNYTVYGKWNTGKSELSLNYDFGYKDFDGNRMEETAYYHLNDGSVYTIQRNDIASRSRRFNNRVKLTYNLADSTRYVFQASLSGDFSHVPGDFNRKNVVDGMNEYIATQQDNSRTGSPVFDLYYFQQLTPRQSVTLNAVGTYIDTNSSTSYDEGSPYRYNVDGKTYSLMSEAIYENKLKPFTLSTGINYSQKYTNNTYTGDVSSLTLMHNNRFYLFSEIKGYWGKLRYSAGIGASYLHYRQQEHTYDYWTFCPKAALSYDFTNALQVSYNFQSNERTSRIAMISDAMIRTNSMEWTAGSPDLKPNRETYHTLRLSYSEARLQAYIEGFYKICHRPNMAVYERTADDQFIYTQRNQKEIDALQTAGYVNYWLLPDKLSVALYGGLFRCFNFGYDYTHCYTSYFLTGNVHAYLGNFSLQAYADNGWRFLEGESKGYNGNSILLKGSYQYKSCQFSLAWQLPLMQRYKMFETDILNRNLQKSTALYSTDICNLVSLTVTWRLHKGRKYRAVNKTIQLKDSDTGIIR
;
A
#
# COMPACT_ATOMS: atom_id res chain seq x y z
N MET A 1 -6.45 -4.11 -14.51
CA MET A 1 -5.67 -2.91 -14.16
C MET A 1 -4.85 -3.06 -12.88
N GLU A 2 -5.35 -3.67 -11.81
CA GLU A 2 -4.52 -4.07 -10.65
C GLU A 2 -3.43 -5.09 -11.01
N TRP A 3 -3.65 -5.91 -12.02
CA TRP A 3 -2.65 -6.86 -12.51
C TRP A 3 -1.49 -6.18 -13.24
N LEU A 4 -1.77 -5.15 -14.05
CA LEU A 4 -0.73 -4.36 -14.73
C LEU A 4 0.11 -3.56 -13.72
N THR A 5 -0.50 -3.00 -12.67
CA THR A 5 0.22 -2.26 -11.60
C THR A 5 1.10 -3.19 -10.73
N ASN A 6 0.80 -4.50 -10.71
CA ASN A 6 1.56 -5.48 -9.93
C ASN A 6 2.58 -6.29 -10.75
N GLN A 7 2.54 -6.23 -12.09
CA GLN A 7 3.44 -6.98 -12.96
C GLN A 7 4.61 -6.17 -13.51
N PHE A 8 4.47 -4.85 -13.61
CA PHE A 8 5.45 -4.04 -14.29
C PHE A 8 6.36 -3.29 -13.34
N GLN A 9 7.50 -3.86 -13.10
CA GLN A 9 8.65 -3.21 -12.53
C GLN A 9 9.87 -3.56 -13.39
N GLY A 10 10.34 -2.58 -14.12
CA GLY A 10 11.65 -2.61 -14.71
C GLY A 10 11.89 -2.09 -16.11
N ASN A 11 12.68 -1.13 -16.41
CA ASN A 11 13.93 -0.86 -17.06
C ASN A 11 14.15 0.23 -18.10
N ALA A 12 15.33 0.67 -18.18
CA ALA A 12 16.27 1.71 -18.59
C ALA A 12 16.29 2.07 -20.09
N SER A 13 16.74 3.07 -20.55
CA SER A 13 17.51 4.28 -20.41
C SER A 13 17.31 5.20 -21.61
N VAL A 14 17.22 6.48 -21.46
CA VAL A 14 17.76 7.53 -22.36
C VAL A 14 17.82 8.81 -21.51
N GLU A 15 19.02 9.31 -21.28
CA GLU A 15 19.28 10.63 -20.73
C GLU A 15 19.12 11.69 -21.82
N ASP A 16 18.79 12.92 -21.37
CA ASP A 16 18.90 14.19 -22.08
C ASP A 16 17.81 14.67 -23.03
N SER A 17 16.55 14.81 -22.55
CA SER A 17 15.68 15.84 -23.15
C SER A 17 14.55 16.41 -22.27
N LEU A 18 14.46 16.04 -21.01
CA LEU A 18 13.31 16.37 -20.13
C LEU A 18 13.56 17.49 -19.09
N VAL A 19 14.74 18.10 -19.06
CA VAL A 19 15.04 19.16 -18.08
C VAL A 19 14.33 20.48 -18.40
N TYR A 20 13.90 20.74 -19.64
CA TYR A 20 13.30 22.02 -20.06
C TYR A 20 11.80 22.13 -19.89
N GLY A 21 11.04 21.05 -19.90
CA GLY A 21 9.56 21.07 -19.79
C GLY A 21 9.06 21.22 -18.36
N ILE A 22 9.70 20.60 -17.40
CA ILE A 22 9.32 20.59 -15.98
C ILE A 22 9.59 21.95 -15.32
N SER A 23 10.54 22.74 -15.88
CA SER A 23 10.93 24.01 -15.30
C SER A 23 9.84 25.10 -15.36
N ARG A 24 8.89 25.08 -16.32
CA ARG A 24 7.88 26.13 -16.47
C ARG A 24 6.62 25.89 -15.61
N ALA A 25 6.12 24.68 -15.52
CA ALA A 25 4.95 24.36 -14.68
C ALA A 25 5.31 24.36 -13.19
N ALA A 26 6.45 23.76 -12.82
CA ALA A 26 6.96 23.79 -11.46
C ALA A 26 7.33 25.22 -11.00
N ARG A 27 7.92 26.05 -11.86
CA ARG A 27 8.20 27.46 -11.55
C ARG A 27 6.94 28.29 -11.37
N LYS A 28 5.86 28.02 -12.13
CA LYS A 28 4.55 28.69 -11.95
C LYS A 28 3.85 28.24 -10.69
N ALA A 29 3.91 26.94 -10.35
CA ALA A 29 3.37 26.41 -9.09
C ALA A 29 4.16 26.92 -7.87
N CYS A 30 5.50 26.90 -7.92
CA CYS A 30 6.35 27.46 -6.87
C CYS A 30 6.15 28.99 -6.72
N ALA A 31 6.00 29.74 -7.81
CA ALA A 31 5.71 31.16 -7.73
C ALA A 31 4.33 31.45 -7.11
N GLY A 32 3.32 30.65 -7.39
CA GLY A 32 2.00 30.75 -6.76
C GLY A 32 2.04 30.44 -5.27
N ILE A 33 2.76 29.39 -4.87
CA ILE A 33 2.96 29.01 -3.46
C ILE A 33 3.79 30.08 -2.72
N THR A 34 4.81 30.62 -3.37
CA THR A 34 5.65 31.69 -2.78
C THR A 34 4.81 32.97 -2.58
N PHE A 35 3.91 33.31 -3.50
CA PHE A 35 3.03 34.48 -3.36
C PHE A 35 2.00 34.33 -2.23
N ILE A 36 1.42 33.13 -2.06
CA ILE A 36 0.51 32.82 -0.96
C ILE A 36 1.26 32.82 0.39
N LEU A 37 2.48 32.30 0.45
CA LEU A 37 3.32 32.32 1.65
C LEU A 37 3.75 33.77 2.03
N PHE A 38 4.02 34.61 1.04
CA PHE A 38 4.38 36.02 1.29
C PHE A 38 3.18 36.86 1.76
N SER A 39 1.98 36.62 1.23
CA SER A 39 0.76 37.31 1.69
C SER A 39 0.34 36.91 3.10
N LEU A 40 0.57 35.63 3.48
CA LEU A 40 0.31 35.14 4.86
C LEU A 40 1.35 35.67 5.87
N ALA A 41 2.61 35.87 5.45
CA ALA A 41 3.65 36.47 6.29
C ALA A 41 3.42 37.95 6.56
N ALA A 42 2.89 38.69 5.57
CA ALA A 42 2.58 40.11 5.73
C ALA A 42 1.41 40.38 6.71
N SER A 43 0.49 39.42 6.88
CA SER A 43 -0.63 39.53 7.84
C SER A 43 -0.26 39.19 9.28
N ALA A 44 0.95 38.67 9.54
CA ALA A 44 1.38 38.23 10.86
C ALA A 44 2.15 39.28 11.68
N GLN A 45 2.36 40.49 11.12
CA GLN A 45 3.21 41.51 11.76
C GLN A 45 2.49 42.50 12.67
N THR A 46 1.20 42.34 12.93
CA THR A 46 0.48 43.19 13.89
C THR A 46 -0.24 42.35 14.95
N ALA A 47 0.49 41.82 15.90
CA ALA A 47 -0.06 41.36 17.17
C ALA A 47 0.86 41.76 18.31
N GLU A 48 0.38 42.65 19.15
CA GLU A 48 1.04 43.23 20.31
C GLU A 48 1.61 42.16 21.28
N GLN A 49 2.80 42.43 21.76
CA GLN A 49 3.44 41.71 22.87
C GLN A 49 2.70 42.00 24.18
N SER A 50 1.98 41.05 24.70
CA SER A 50 1.65 41.01 26.11
C SER A 50 2.56 39.97 26.81
N ILE A 51 3.50 40.41 27.58
CA ILE A 51 4.33 39.60 28.44
C ILE A 51 3.48 39.17 29.64
N LYS A 52 3.02 37.92 29.66
CA LYS A 52 2.57 37.22 30.86
C LYS A 52 3.70 36.35 31.38
N LEU A 53 4.31 36.79 32.49
CA LEU A 53 5.17 35.98 33.34
C LEU A 53 4.37 34.89 34.04
N GLY A 54 4.74 33.64 33.91
CA GLY A 54 4.43 32.58 34.84
C GLY A 54 3.50 31.47 34.36
N GLU A 55 3.84 30.79 33.29
CA GLU A 55 3.42 29.40 33.09
C GLU A 55 4.50 28.65 32.29
N VAL A 56 5.26 27.80 32.97
CA VAL A 56 6.19 26.87 32.29
C VAL A 56 5.33 25.80 31.66
N GLU A 57 4.87 26.04 30.44
CA GLU A 57 4.20 25.02 29.63
C GLU A 57 5.26 23.98 29.19
N VAL A 58 5.38 22.89 29.94
CA VAL A 58 6.19 21.75 29.54
C VAL A 58 5.50 21.11 28.32
N LYS A 59 5.83 21.57 27.13
CA LYS A 59 5.38 20.94 25.88
C LYS A 59 6.10 19.59 25.74
N ALA A 60 5.40 18.52 26.09
CA ALA A 60 5.87 17.16 25.86
C ALA A 60 6.16 16.98 24.35
N ALA A 61 7.24 16.29 24.02
CA ALA A 61 7.62 16.00 22.65
C ALA A 61 6.46 15.27 21.94
N ARG A 62 6.01 15.79 20.80
CA ARG A 62 4.89 15.20 20.02
C ARG A 62 5.31 13.96 19.27
N ILE A 63 6.60 13.71 19.16
CA ILE A 63 7.16 12.51 18.54
C ILE A 63 8.23 11.96 19.45
N VAL A 64 8.14 10.65 19.67
CA VAL A 64 9.10 9.89 20.46
C VAL A 64 9.64 8.79 19.57
N HIS A 65 10.96 8.75 19.42
CA HIS A 65 11.65 7.68 18.71
C HIS A 65 11.57 6.38 19.49
N LYS A 66 11.32 5.28 18.78
CA LYS A 66 11.32 3.92 19.30
C LYS A 66 12.42 3.12 18.59
N THR A 67 12.67 1.89 19.06
CA THR A 67 13.60 0.96 18.41
C THR A 67 13.11 0.53 17.03
N ASP A 68 11.80 0.46 16.86
CA ASP A 68 11.08 -0.07 15.69
C ASP A 68 10.29 1.00 14.94
N GLY A 69 10.46 2.29 15.27
CA GLY A 69 9.74 3.36 14.58
C GLY A 69 9.51 4.63 15.40
N LEU A 70 8.37 5.27 15.20
CA LEU A 70 8.01 6.55 15.79
C LEU A 70 6.69 6.43 16.56
N LEU A 71 6.63 7.06 17.74
CA LEU A 71 5.38 7.27 18.47
C LEU A 71 4.96 8.73 18.30
N LEU A 72 3.79 8.94 17.70
CA LEU A 72 3.28 10.24 17.28
C LEU A 72 2.08 10.66 18.13
N TYR A 73 2.04 11.91 18.55
CA TYR A 73 0.92 12.53 19.27
C TYR A 73 0.32 13.63 18.41
N PRO A 74 -0.78 13.36 17.66
CA PRO A 74 -1.42 14.38 16.83
C PRO A 74 -1.86 15.58 17.65
N SER A 75 -1.62 16.79 17.16
CA SER A 75 -2.04 18.03 17.81
C SER A 75 -3.57 18.16 17.81
N ASP A 76 -4.11 19.00 18.70
CA ASP A 76 -5.54 19.25 18.71
C ASP A 76 -5.98 19.93 17.40
N ALA A 77 -5.16 20.84 16.84
CA ALA A 77 -5.41 21.43 15.53
C ALA A 77 -5.47 20.36 14.39
N GLN A 78 -4.56 19.39 14.40
CA GLN A 78 -4.61 18.28 13.44
C GLN A 78 -5.86 17.41 13.60
N LYS A 79 -6.26 17.11 14.86
CA LYS A 79 -7.48 16.33 15.15
C LYS A 79 -8.75 17.09 14.79
N GLU A 80 -8.83 18.39 15.12
CA GLU A 80 -9.99 19.23 14.83
C GLU A 80 -10.18 19.48 13.34
N ALA A 81 -9.09 19.62 12.60
CA ALA A 81 -9.10 19.77 11.14
C ALA A 81 -9.32 18.44 10.39
N SER A 82 -9.56 17.32 11.08
CA SER A 82 -9.69 16.00 10.48
C SER A 82 -11.09 15.43 10.59
N SER A 83 -11.53 14.73 9.53
CA SER A 83 -12.82 14.04 9.45
C SER A 83 -12.72 12.56 9.83
N SER A 84 -11.56 11.94 9.65
CA SER A 84 -11.37 10.48 9.71
C SER A 84 -9.98 10.11 10.23
N GLY A 85 -9.73 8.82 10.42
CA GLY A 85 -8.37 8.31 10.69
C GLY A 85 -7.41 8.60 9.53
N TYR A 86 -7.86 8.47 8.29
CA TYR A 86 -7.05 8.81 7.10
C TYR A 86 -6.62 10.28 7.12
N SER A 87 -7.58 11.17 7.40
CA SER A 87 -7.32 12.61 7.46
C SER A 87 -6.28 12.98 8.52
N VAL A 88 -6.28 12.30 9.68
CA VAL A 88 -5.24 12.49 10.70
C VAL A 88 -3.89 11.99 10.21
N LEU A 89 -3.83 10.78 9.63
CA LEU A 89 -2.58 10.22 9.11
C LEU A 89 -1.99 11.10 8.00
N GLN A 90 -2.83 11.61 7.09
CA GLN A 90 -2.39 12.49 6.01
C GLN A 90 -1.71 13.76 6.55
N LYS A 91 -2.26 14.34 7.65
CA LYS A 91 -1.71 15.54 8.29
C LYS A 91 -0.43 15.31 9.10
N LEU A 92 -0.10 14.05 9.39
CA LEU A 92 1.15 13.69 10.08
C LEU A 92 2.35 13.59 9.15
N SER A 93 2.13 13.54 7.83
CA SER A 93 3.19 13.46 6.81
C SER A 93 4.19 12.33 7.10
N LEU A 94 3.67 11.11 7.29
CA LEU A 94 4.49 9.94 7.61
C LEU A 94 5.53 9.68 6.51
N PRO A 95 6.80 9.43 6.86
CA PRO A 95 7.82 9.14 5.88
C PRO A 95 7.54 7.82 5.14
N ASN A 96 7.88 7.75 3.86
CA ASN A 96 7.68 6.60 2.97
C ASN A 96 6.23 6.16 2.75
N ILE A 97 5.25 6.90 3.25
CA ILE A 97 3.83 6.56 3.17
C ILE A 97 3.09 7.60 2.35
N ARG A 98 2.38 7.14 1.32
CA ARG A 98 1.37 7.92 0.59
C ARG A 98 0.00 7.61 1.15
N ILE A 99 -0.73 8.62 1.56
CA ILE A 99 -2.07 8.51 2.11
C ILE A 99 -3.02 9.27 1.20
N ASP A 100 -3.94 8.55 0.59
CA ASP A 100 -5.03 9.08 -0.22
C ASP A 100 -6.35 8.84 0.53
N GLU A 101 -6.89 9.90 1.13
CA GLU A 101 -8.14 9.83 1.88
C GLU A 101 -9.33 9.61 0.93
N ASP A 102 -9.30 10.19 -0.26
CA ASP A 102 -10.42 10.14 -1.20
C ASP A 102 -10.48 8.78 -1.92
N ALA A 103 -9.32 8.20 -2.28
CA ALA A 103 -9.20 6.83 -2.76
C ALA A 103 -9.21 5.79 -1.61
N ARG A 104 -9.18 6.22 -0.34
CA ARG A 104 -9.16 5.38 0.86
C ARG A 104 -7.97 4.41 0.88
N ASN A 105 -6.85 4.87 0.42
CA ASN A 105 -5.64 4.07 0.26
C ASN A 105 -4.49 4.59 1.10
N VAL A 106 -3.71 3.64 1.65
CA VAL A 106 -2.41 3.89 2.28
C VAL A 106 -1.41 2.95 1.64
N SER A 107 -0.43 3.51 0.97
CA SER A 107 0.58 2.76 0.22
C SER A 107 1.99 3.21 0.57
N THR A 108 2.96 2.36 0.29
CA THR A 108 4.37 2.71 0.40
C THR A 108 4.83 3.48 -0.85
N ILE A 109 5.73 4.44 -0.67
CA ILE A 109 6.38 5.12 -1.79
C ILE A 109 7.57 4.29 -2.28
N ASP A 110 8.25 3.60 -1.37
CA ASP A 110 9.51 2.86 -1.60
C ASP A 110 9.32 1.38 -1.99
N ASN A 111 8.08 0.94 -2.18
CA ASN A 111 7.72 -0.43 -2.59
C ASN A 111 8.34 -1.57 -1.75
N LYS A 112 8.70 -1.30 -0.49
CA LYS A 112 9.30 -2.30 0.43
C LYS A 112 8.34 -3.40 0.86
N GLY A 113 7.04 -3.21 0.69
CA GLY A 113 5.99 -4.16 1.09
C GLY A 113 4.68 -3.48 1.46
N SER A 114 3.81 -4.19 2.17
CA SER A 114 2.49 -3.68 2.54
C SER A 114 2.52 -2.79 3.77
N VAL A 115 1.55 -1.87 3.84
CA VAL A 115 1.23 -1.09 5.06
C VAL A 115 0.09 -1.76 5.79
N GLN A 116 0.26 -2.01 7.07
CA GLN A 116 -0.77 -2.59 7.93
C GLN A 116 -1.37 -1.51 8.82
N LEU A 117 -2.66 -1.19 8.62
CA LEU A 117 -3.39 -0.23 9.45
C LEU A 117 -4.02 -0.92 10.64
N ARG A 118 -3.93 -0.30 11.82
CA ARG A 118 -4.47 -0.81 13.07
C ARG A 118 -5.15 0.27 13.89
N ILE A 119 -6.20 -0.12 14.62
CA ILE A 119 -6.81 0.69 15.67
C ILE A 119 -6.77 -0.13 16.94
N ASN A 120 -6.06 0.37 17.97
CA ASN A 120 -5.86 -0.31 19.25
C ASN A 120 -5.25 -1.72 19.07
N GLY A 121 -4.27 -1.84 18.15
CA GLY A 121 -3.62 -3.08 17.78
C GLY A 121 -4.47 -4.03 16.93
N ILE A 122 -5.74 -3.76 16.69
CA ILE A 122 -6.61 -4.51 15.78
C ILE A 122 -6.40 -4.00 14.36
N ILE A 123 -6.12 -4.89 13.42
CA ILE A 123 -6.07 -4.51 12.02
C ILE A 123 -7.46 -4.14 11.54
N VAL A 124 -7.50 -3.04 10.80
CA VAL A 124 -8.73 -2.40 10.38
C VAL A 124 -8.75 -2.27 8.87
N ASP A 125 -9.96 -2.26 8.35
CA ASP A 125 -10.24 -1.96 6.96
C ASP A 125 -10.48 -0.45 6.72
N GLN A 126 -10.80 -0.14 5.48
CA GLN A 126 -11.06 1.24 5.05
C GLN A 126 -12.22 1.88 5.79
N ALA A 127 -13.31 1.15 6.04
CA ALA A 127 -14.50 1.67 6.69
C ALA A 127 -14.24 2.03 8.16
N GLU A 128 -13.47 1.21 8.86
CA GLU A 128 -13.10 1.47 10.25
C GLU A 128 -12.19 2.70 10.38
N MET A 129 -11.28 2.91 9.43
CA MET A 129 -10.44 4.11 9.36
C MET A 129 -11.28 5.38 9.07
N LEU A 130 -12.28 5.30 8.20
CA LEU A 130 -13.19 6.41 7.91
C LEU A 130 -14.10 6.72 9.11
N SER A 131 -14.61 5.69 9.78
CA SER A 131 -15.49 5.83 10.94
C SER A 131 -14.77 6.25 12.23
N LEU A 132 -13.43 6.30 12.23
CA LEU A 132 -12.64 6.68 13.38
C LEU A 132 -12.82 8.16 13.73
N ASP A 133 -13.21 8.45 14.98
CA ASP A 133 -13.28 9.82 15.49
C ASP A 133 -11.87 10.37 15.75
N PRO A 134 -11.39 11.38 15.00
CA PRO A 134 -10.09 12.00 15.19
C PRO A 134 -9.84 12.45 16.63
N LYS A 135 -10.87 12.99 17.32
CA LYS A 135 -10.77 13.46 18.70
C LYS A 135 -10.59 12.32 19.71
N SER A 136 -10.90 11.09 19.32
CA SER A 136 -10.65 9.90 20.14
C SER A 136 -9.18 9.46 20.12
N ILE A 137 -8.40 9.88 19.12
CA ILE A 137 -7.02 9.45 18.92
C ILE A 137 -6.14 10.02 20.04
N ARG A 138 -5.41 9.13 20.71
CA ARG A 138 -4.44 9.50 21.75
C ARG A 138 -3.03 9.59 21.20
N LYS A 139 -2.62 8.57 20.44
CA LYS A 139 -1.30 8.41 19.87
C LYS A 139 -1.35 7.48 18.67
N ILE A 140 -0.35 7.58 17.82
CA ILE A 140 -0.16 6.72 16.66
C ILE A 140 1.23 6.12 16.74
N ASP A 141 1.31 4.81 16.68
CA ASP A 141 2.54 4.05 16.66
C ASP A 141 2.87 3.72 15.21
N PHE A 142 3.82 4.42 14.63
CA PHE A 142 4.34 4.19 13.29
C PHE A 142 5.56 3.29 13.38
N ILE A 143 5.42 2.02 13.02
CA ILE A 143 6.48 1.01 13.06
C ILE A 143 7.00 0.84 11.64
N ASP A 144 8.21 1.30 11.40
CA ASP A 144 8.90 1.23 10.11
C ASP A 144 9.90 0.07 10.01
N ASN A 145 10.04 -0.68 11.10
CA ASN A 145 10.75 -1.95 11.16
C ASN A 145 9.94 -2.97 11.97
N PRO A 146 8.87 -3.55 11.37
CA PRO A 146 8.02 -4.50 12.06
C PRO A 146 8.78 -5.78 12.44
N GLY A 147 8.69 -6.18 13.71
CA GLY A 147 9.27 -7.43 14.23
C GLY A 147 8.66 -8.70 13.58
N VAL A 148 9.20 -9.85 13.91
CA VAL A 148 8.76 -11.16 13.33
C VAL A 148 7.29 -11.48 13.60
N ARG A 149 6.71 -10.92 14.66
CA ARG A 149 5.29 -11.07 15.02
C ARG A 149 4.32 -10.47 13.99
N TYR A 150 4.76 -9.57 13.12
CA TYR A 150 3.92 -8.95 12.08
C TYR A 150 3.93 -9.71 10.74
N GLY A 151 4.68 -10.82 10.69
CA GLY A 151 4.85 -11.61 9.48
C GLY A 151 5.97 -11.09 8.58
N ASP A 152 6.10 -11.70 7.41
CA ASP A 152 7.20 -11.50 6.48
C ASP A 152 6.91 -10.53 5.32
N GLY A 153 5.63 -10.19 5.08
CA GLY A 153 5.22 -9.30 3.98
C GLY A 153 4.92 -7.86 4.39
N VAL A 154 5.04 -7.51 5.68
CA VAL A 154 4.67 -6.20 6.22
C VAL A 154 5.90 -5.31 6.32
N ALA A 155 5.91 -4.19 5.57
CA ALA A 155 6.96 -3.19 5.61
C ALA A 155 6.72 -2.11 6.66
N TYR A 156 5.47 -1.71 6.86
CA TYR A 156 5.09 -0.68 7.82
C TYR A 156 3.84 -1.05 8.59
N VAL A 157 3.79 -0.66 9.86
CA VAL A 157 2.58 -0.79 10.68
C VAL A 157 2.21 0.59 11.24
N ILE A 158 0.95 0.98 11.10
CA ILE A 158 0.41 2.20 11.68
C ILE A 158 -0.68 1.79 12.67
N ASP A 159 -0.38 1.88 13.96
CA ASP A 159 -1.32 1.50 15.02
C ASP A 159 -1.84 2.73 15.76
N ILE A 160 -3.12 3.02 15.59
CA ILE A 160 -3.80 4.18 16.17
C ILE A 160 -4.42 3.79 17.51
N THR A 161 -3.88 4.30 18.59
CA THR A 161 -4.47 4.12 19.93
C THR A 161 -5.56 5.17 20.19
N THR A 162 -6.76 4.72 20.53
CA THR A 162 -7.93 5.58 20.77
C THR A 162 -8.44 5.50 22.19
N ARG A 163 -9.32 6.45 22.54
CA ARG A 163 -10.19 6.35 23.72
C ARG A 163 -11.49 5.65 23.32
N ARG A 164 -11.93 4.67 24.09
CA ARG A 164 -13.19 3.95 23.84
C ARG A 164 -14.36 4.64 24.53
N ALA A 165 -15.54 4.65 23.87
CA ALA A 165 -16.78 5.03 24.52
C ALA A 165 -17.32 3.87 25.37
N THR A 166 -17.80 4.15 26.59
CA THR A 166 -18.40 3.14 27.47
C THR A 166 -19.91 2.98 27.24
N SER A 167 -20.57 4.00 26.73
CA SER A 167 -21.99 3.94 26.36
C SER A 167 -22.29 5.01 25.33
N GLY A 168 -23.26 4.75 24.47
CA GLY A 168 -23.73 5.68 23.47
C GLY A 168 -23.72 5.12 22.07
N TYR A 169 -23.91 5.99 21.10
CA TYR A 169 -23.89 5.62 19.69
C TYR A 169 -23.11 6.64 18.85
N THR A 170 -22.62 6.16 17.72
CA THR A 170 -22.04 6.98 16.66
C THR A 170 -22.68 6.58 15.35
N VAL A 171 -23.20 7.54 14.60
CA VAL A 171 -23.69 7.34 13.23
C VAL A 171 -23.02 8.37 12.35
N GLY A 172 -22.66 8.00 11.15
CA GLY A 172 -22.05 8.94 10.23
C GLY A 172 -22.04 8.47 8.79
N THR A 173 -21.67 9.40 7.93
CA THR A 173 -21.49 9.15 6.50
C THR A 173 -20.31 9.95 5.97
N SER A 174 -19.65 9.43 4.94
CA SER A 174 -18.64 10.11 4.14
C SER A 174 -18.99 9.89 2.68
N LEU A 175 -19.31 10.98 1.98
CA LEU A 175 -19.73 11.00 0.59
C LEU A 175 -18.67 11.76 -0.21
N SER A 176 -17.92 11.07 -1.04
CA SER A 176 -16.90 11.66 -1.91
C SER A 176 -17.32 11.47 -3.35
N GLN A 177 -17.43 12.58 -4.09
CA GLN A 177 -17.83 12.60 -5.49
C GLN A 177 -16.90 13.46 -6.31
N SER A 178 -16.38 12.94 -7.40
CA SER A 178 -15.67 13.72 -8.39
C SER A 178 -16.67 14.57 -9.21
N LEU A 179 -16.33 15.84 -9.42
CA LEU A 179 -17.23 16.79 -10.09
C LEU A 179 -17.09 16.80 -11.61
N ASN A 180 -15.96 16.30 -12.11
CA ASN A 180 -15.60 16.31 -13.53
C ASN A 180 -15.19 14.93 -14.07
N ALA A 181 -15.47 13.87 -13.33
CA ALA A 181 -15.29 12.48 -13.77
C ALA A 181 -16.31 11.57 -13.07
N GLU A 182 -16.64 10.46 -13.67
CA GLU A 182 -17.58 9.48 -13.10
C GLU A 182 -16.86 8.57 -12.09
N ASN A 183 -16.64 9.13 -10.89
CA ASN A 183 -15.98 8.43 -9.79
C ASN A 183 -16.53 8.89 -8.46
N GLY A 184 -16.92 7.95 -7.60
CA GLY A 184 -17.45 8.25 -6.29
C GLY A 184 -17.22 7.13 -5.28
N ASN A 185 -17.08 7.55 -4.00
CA ASN A 185 -16.94 6.65 -2.86
C ASN A 185 -17.85 7.10 -1.73
N TYR A 186 -18.74 6.20 -1.27
CA TYR A 186 -19.73 6.49 -0.25
C TYR A 186 -19.63 5.49 0.87
N THR A 187 -19.61 5.99 2.11
CA THR A 187 -19.61 5.18 3.32
C THR A 187 -20.73 5.62 4.24
N VAL A 188 -21.44 4.65 4.79
CA VAL A 188 -22.38 4.83 5.90
C VAL A 188 -21.99 3.88 7.02
N TYR A 189 -21.97 4.38 8.25
CA TYR A 189 -21.60 3.56 9.39
C TYR A 189 -22.41 3.90 10.64
N GLY A 190 -22.59 2.86 11.48
CA GLY A 190 -23.20 2.98 12.79
C GLY A 190 -22.44 2.16 13.83
N LYS A 191 -22.27 2.71 15.04
CA LYS A 191 -21.69 2.01 16.19
C LYS A 191 -22.58 2.24 17.41
N TRP A 192 -22.85 1.19 18.14
CA TRP A 192 -23.60 1.23 19.37
C TRP A 192 -22.80 0.57 20.50
N ASN A 193 -22.60 1.31 21.59
CA ASN A 193 -21.83 0.89 22.75
C ASN A 193 -22.74 0.80 23.98
N THR A 194 -22.69 -0.33 24.68
CA THR A 194 -23.36 -0.53 25.95
C THR A 194 -22.47 -1.34 26.89
N GLY A 195 -21.99 -0.69 27.96
CA GLY A 195 -21.09 -1.31 28.93
C GLY A 195 -19.81 -1.87 28.26
N LYS A 196 -19.68 -3.19 28.28
CA LYS A 196 -18.54 -3.92 27.69
C LYS A 196 -18.74 -4.28 26.22
N SER A 197 -19.94 -4.11 25.68
CA SER A 197 -20.31 -4.54 24.32
C SER A 197 -20.34 -3.36 23.36
N GLU A 198 -19.89 -3.60 22.14
CA GLU A 198 -19.99 -2.69 20.99
C GLU A 198 -20.45 -3.48 19.78
N LEU A 199 -21.49 -2.99 19.10
CA LEU A 199 -21.94 -3.46 17.81
C LEU A 199 -21.67 -2.38 16.77
N SER A 200 -21.06 -2.72 15.63
CA SER A 200 -20.85 -1.79 14.53
C SER A 200 -21.26 -2.40 13.19
N LEU A 201 -21.86 -1.57 12.35
CA LEU A 201 -22.19 -1.88 10.96
C LEU A 201 -21.58 -0.81 10.08
N ASN A 202 -20.86 -1.23 9.04
CA ASN A 202 -20.29 -0.37 8.02
C ASN A 202 -20.74 -0.85 6.65
N TYR A 203 -21.05 0.09 5.76
CA TYR A 203 -21.31 -0.17 4.36
C TYR A 203 -20.56 0.84 3.50
N ASP A 204 -19.80 0.33 2.54
CA ASP A 204 -19.06 1.11 1.56
C ASP A 204 -19.55 0.77 0.15
N PHE A 205 -19.79 1.80 -0.65
CA PHE A 205 -20.04 1.70 -2.07
C PHE A 205 -19.06 2.58 -2.81
N GLY A 206 -18.38 2.03 -3.80
CA GLY A 206 -17.50 2.76 -4.71
C GLY A 206 -17.86 2.46 -6.16
N TYR A 207 -17.85 3.46 -7.00
CA TYR A 207 -17.96 3.28 -8.43
C TYR A 207 -16.92 4.11 -9.18
N LYS A 208 -16.56 3.63 -10.35
CA LYS A 208 -15.68 4.29 -11.30
C LYS A 208 -16.08 3.93 -12.70
N ASP A 209 -16.17 4.92 -13.58
CA ASP A 209 -16.39 4.74 -15.03
C ASP A 209 -15.50 5.73 -15.78
N PHE A 210 -14.40 5.26 -16.33
CA PHE A 210 -13.38 6.06 -17.00
C PHE A 210 -13.24 5.62 -18.45
N ASP A 211 -13.17 6.59 -19.37
CA ASP A 211 -12.99 6.36 -20.80
C ASP A 211 -11.78 7.09 -21.41
N GLY A 212 -11.05 7.86 -20.60
CA GLY A 212 -9.88 8.63 -20.99
C GLY A 212 -8.53 7.90 -20.81
N ASN A 213 -8.53 6.59 -20.49
CA ASN A 213 -7.29 5.83 -20.43
C ASN A 213 -6.80 5.45 -21.84
N ARG A 214 -5.48 5.60 -22.09
CA ARG A 214 -4.86 5.24 -23.37
C ARG A 214 -3.53 4.57 -23.13
N MET A 215 -3.40 3.33 -23.60
CA MET A 215 -2.14 2.60 -23.61
C MET A 215 -1.47 2.78 -24.97
N GLU A 216 -0.17 3.05 -24.94
CA GLU A 216 0.71 3.10 -26.09
C GLU A 216 1.77 2.03 -25.90
N GLU A 217 1.96 1.15 -26.89
CA GLU A 217 2.91 0.07 -26.86
C GLU A 217 3.68 0.01 -28.18
N THR A 218 4.99 -0.17 -28.08
CA THR A 218 5.85 -0.53 -29.21
C THR A 218 6.69 -1.74 -28.82
N ALA A 219 6.61 -2.81 -29.59
CA ALA A 219 7.31 -4.06 -29.37
C ALA A 219 8.20 -4.44 -30.57
N TYR A 220 9.43 -4.85 -30.29
CA TYR A 220 10.42 -5.34 -31.22
C TYR A 220 10.69 -6.80 -30.90
N TYR A 221 10.15 -7.69 -31.73
CA TYR A 221 10.27 -9.14 -31.61
C TYR A 221 11.46 -9.62 -32.44
N HIS A 222 12.51 -10.16 -31.81
CA HIS A 222 13.67 -10.74 -32.47
C HIS A 222 13.35 -12.18 -32.82
N LEU A 223 13.15 -12.46 -34.13
CA LEU A 223 12.74 -13.77 -34.64
C LEU A 223 13.93 -14.74 -34.76
N ASN A 224 13.62 -16.02 -34.93
CA ASN A 224 14.62 -17.09 -35.04
C ASN A 224 15.52 -16.98 -36.29
N ASP A 225 15.01 -16.36 -37.35
CA ASP A 225 15.75 -16.08 -38.58
C ASP A 225 16.71 -14.88 -38.49
N GLY A 226 16.71 -14.19 -37.34
CA GLY A 226 17.50 -12.99 -37.07
C GLY A 226 16.85 -11.68 -37.50
N SER A 227 15.66 -11.72 -38.09
CA SER A 227 14.88 -10.52 -38.41
C SER A 227 14.24 -9.92 -37.14
N VAL A 228 13.85 -8.65 -37.24
CA VAL A 228 13.13 -7.94 -36.16
C VAL A 228 11.74 -7.58 -36.65
N TYR A 229 10.75 -8.15 -36.02
CA TYR A 229 9.34 -7.86 -36.28
C TYR A 229 8.84 -6.80 -35.34
N THR A 230 8.32 -5.68 -35.85
CA THR A 230 7.91 -4.53 -35.09
C THR A 230 6.41 -4.38 -35.13
N ILE A 231 5.78 -4.30 -33.95
CA ILE A 231 4.34 -4.02 -33.78
C ILE A 231 4.18 -2.82 -32.89
N GLN A 232 3.30 -1.90 -33.32
CA GLN A 232 2.80 -0.79 -32.48
C GLN A 232 1.32 -1.01 -32.18
N ARG A 233 0.93 -0.88 -30.88
CA ARG A 233 -0.45 -1.02 -30.40
C ARG A 233 -0.81 0.21 -29.60
N ASN A 234 -1.69 1.06 -30.16
CA ASN A 234 -2.08 2.29 -29.53
C ASN A 234 -3.58 2.33 -29.28
N ASP A 235 -4.01 2.52 -28.05
CA ASP A 235 -5.43 2.64 -27.71
C ASP A 235 -6.05 3.87 -28.40
N ILE A 236 -7.12 3.65 -29.16
CA ILE A 236 -7.95 4.69 -29.77
C ILE A 236 -9.23 4.94 -28.97
N ALA A 237 -9.72 3.93 -28.26
CA ALA A 237 -10.83 4.04 -27.32
C ALA A 237 -10.66 3.02 -26.19
N SER A 238 -11.04 3.40 -25.00
CA SER A 238 -11.14 2.48 -23.85
C SER A 238 -12.28 2.89 -22.95
N ARG A 239 -12.80 1.95 -22.15
CA ARG A 239 -13.66 2.23 -21.02
C ARG A 239 -13.37 1.25 -19.90
N SER A 240 -13.23 1.77 -18.68
CA SER A 240 -13.00 0.96 -17.49
C SER A 240 -14.08 1.27 -16.46
N ARG A 241 -14.97 0.30 -16.22
CA ARG A 241 -16.06 0.37 -15.26
C ARG A 241 -15.86 -0.57 -14.10
N ARG A 242 -16.05 -0.07 -12.87
CA ARG A 242 -15.98 -0.89 -11.68
C ARG A 242 -16.97 -0.43 -10.63
N PHE A 243 -17.67 -1.41 -10.01
CA PHE A 243 -18.52 -1.21 -8.86
C PHE A 243 -18.04 -2.09 -7.72
N ASN A 244 -17.83 -1.50 -6.56
CA ASN A 244 -17.39 -2.19 -5.37
C ASN A 244 -18.39 -1.95 -4.24
N ASN A 245 -18.81 -3.04 -3.58
CA ASN A 245 -19.65 -3.01 -2.39
C ASN A 245 -18.91 -3.73 -1.28
N ARG A 246 -18.90 -3.15 -0.09
CA ARG A 246 -18.39 -3.80 1.11
C ARG A 246 -19.37 -3.61 2.24
N VAL A 247 -19.70 -4.70 2.93
CA VAL A 247 -20.46 -4.67 4.17
C VAL A 247 -19.66 -5.33 5.28
N LYS A 248 -19.67 -4.79 6.49
CA LYS A 248 -19.02 -5.36 7.66
C LYS A 248 -19.85 -5.16 8.90
N LEU A 249 -20.17 -6.26 9.57
CA LEU A 249 -20.78 -6.30 10.90
C LEU A 249 -19.72 -6.76 11.90
N THR A 250 -19.52 -6.01 12.98
CA THR A 250 -18.55 -6.36 14.03
C THR A 250 -19.21 -6.28 15.40
N TYR A 251 -19.01 -7.32 16.19
CA TYR A 251 -19.33 -7.36 17.61
C TYR A 251 -18.05 -7.40 18.44
N ASN A 252 -17.92 -6.47 19.39
CA ASN A 252 -16.82 -6.41 20.33
C ASN A 252 -17.34 -6.56 21.76
N LEU A 253 -16.74 -7.46 22.53
CA LEU A 253 -16.92 -7.59 23.97
C LEU A 253 -15.57 -7.40 24.64
N ALA A 254 -15.41 -6.35 25.46
CA ALA A 254 -14.10 -6.05 26.04
C ALA A 254 -14.19 -5.55 27.48
N ASP A 255 -13.44 -6.22 28.35
CA ASP A 255 -13.03 -5.69 29.64
C ASP A 255 -11.60 -5.15 29.51
N SER A 256 -11.44 -3.85 29.65
CA SER A 256 -10.21 -3.12 29.29
C SER A 256 -8.91 -3.60 29.98
N THR A 257 -9.02 -4.45 30.98
CA THR A 257 -7.88 -4.96 31.77
C THR A 257 -7.73 -6.47 31.73
N ARG A 258 -8.73 -7.19 31.22
CA ARG A 258 -8.77 -8.64 31.33
C ARG A 258 -8.85 -9.36 30.00
N TYR A 259 -9.81 -9.01 29.17
CA TYR A 259 -10.07 -9.72 27.91
C TYR A 259 -10.68 -8.83 26.84
N VAL A 260 -10.49 -9.25 25.57
CA VAL A 260 -11.19 -8.75 24.39
C VAL A 260 -11.65 -9.93 23.58
N PHE A 261 -12.90 -9.95 23.22
CA PHE A 261 -13.45 -10.81 22.20
C PHE A 261 -14.00 -9.95 21.07
N GLN A 262 -13.67 -10.29 19.82
CA GLN A 262 -14.25 -9.69 18.63
C GLN A 262 -14.69 -10.78 17.68
N ALA A 263 -15.88 -10.64 17.14
CA ALA A 263 -16.35 -11.41 16.00
C ALA A 263 -16.78 -10.45 14.90
N SER A 264 -16.35 -10.69 13.66
CA SER A 264 -16.79 -9.90 12.52
C SER A 264 -17.17 -10.78 11.34
N LEU A 265 -18.20 -10.35 10.61
CA LEU A 265 -18.63 -10.88 9.33
C LEU A 265 -18.53 -9.75 8.32
N SER A 266 -17.80 -9.96 7.23
CA SER A 266 -17.69 -8.99 6.15
C SER A 266 -17.82 -9.65 4.79
N GLY A 267 -18.23 -8.87 3.78
CA GLY A 267 -18.25 -9.28 2.39
C GLY A 267 -17.80 -8.16 1.49
N ASP A 268 -16.89 -8.46 0.57
CA ASP A 268 -16.47 -7.58 -0.50
C ASP A 268 -17.02 -8.14 -1.82
N PHE A 269 -17.71 -7.29 -2.59
CA PHE A 269 -18.31 -7.65 -3.87
C PHE A 269 -17.84 -6.65 -4.93
N SER A 270 -17.09 -7.13 -5.90
CA SER A 270 -16.61 -6.34 -7.04
C SER A 270 -17.27 -6.79 -8.32
N HIS A 271 -17.67 -5.84 -9.14
CA HIS A 271 -18.22 -6.08 -10.47
C HIS A 271 -17.60 -5.15 -11.48
N VAL A 272 -17.06 -5.72 -12.56
CA VAL A 272 -16.46 -5.05 -13.71
C VAL A 272 -17.30 -5.42 -14.94
N PRO A 273 -18.31 -4.59 -15.32
CA PRO A 273 -19.20 -4.87 -16.43
C PRO A 273 -18.65 -4.30 -17.73
N GLY A 274 -17.87 -5.09 -18.47
CA GLY A 274 -17.44 -4.74 -19.81
C GLY A 274 -16.37 -3.66 -19.88
N ASP A 275 -15.26 -3.85 -19.18
CA ASP A 275 -14.04 -3.11 -19.50
C ASP A 275 -13.66 -3.45 -20.93
N PHE A 276 -13.39 -2.43 -21.76
CA PHE A 276 -12.95 -2.66 -23.11
C PHE A 276 -11.84 -1.70 -23.52
N ASN A 277 -11.03 -2.12 -24.52
CA ASN A 277 -10.21 -1.24 -25.31
C ASN A 277 -10.24 -1.62 -26.79
N ARG A 278 -10.07 -0.60 -27.61
CA ARG A 278 -9.83 -0.69 -29.06
C ARG A 278 -8.49 -0.09 -29.33
N LYS A 279 -7.64 -0.86 -30.01
CA LYS A 279 -6.28 -0.46 -30.36
C LYS A 279 -6.13 -0.36 -31.86
N ASN A 280 -5.47 0.70 -32.31
CA ASN A 280 -4.87 0.70 -33.62
C ASN A 280 -3.59 -0.09 -33.57
N VAL A 281 -3.47 -1.12 -34.42
CA VAL A 281 -2.29 -1.97 -34.53
C VAL A 281 -1.63 -1.70 -35.86
N VAL A 282 -0.34 -1.33 -35.80
CA VAL A 282 0.50 -1.16 -36.98
C VAL A 282 1.57 -2.23 -36.99
N ASP A 283 1.55 -3.05 -38.04
CA ASP A 283 2.39 -4.21 -38.24
C ASP A 283 3.07 -4.10 -39.61
N GLY A 284 4.27 -3.55 -39.64
CA GLY A 284 4.96 -3.22 -40.89
C GLY A 284 4.17 -2.24 -41.74
N MET A 285 3.60 -2.71 -42.85
CA MET A 285 2.73 -1.90 -43.73
C MET A 285 1.23 -2.12 -43.47
N ASN A 286 0.86 -3.03 -42.62
CA ASN A 286 -0.55 -3.32 -42.29
C ASN A 286 -1.01 -2.49 -41.11
N GLU A 287 -2.23 -2.01 -41.21
CA GLU A 287 -2.92 -1.28 -40.16
C GLU A 287 -4.31 -1.88 -39.95
N TYR A 288 -4.64 -2.25 -38.72
CA TYR A 288 -5.93 -2.87 -38.38
C TYR A 288 -6.32 -2.59 -36.92
N ILE A 289 -7.54 -2.92 -36.58
CA ILE A 289 -8.10 -2.70 -35.25
C ILE A 289 -8.08 -3.98 -34.44
N ALA A 290 -7.46 -3.94 -33.27
CA ALA A 290 -7.63 -4.98 -32.25
C ALA A 290 -8.67 -4.52 -31.20
N THR A 291 -9.38 -5.50 -30.64
CA THR A 291 -10.37 -5.24 -29.58
C THR A 291 -10.17 -6.21 -28.42
N GLN A 292 -10.33 -5.70 -27.22
CA GLN A 292 -10.35 -6.49 -26.00
C GLN A 292 -11.57 -6.12 -25.16
N GLN A 293 -12.23 -7.11 -24.59
CA GLN A 293 -13.32 -6.92 -23.65
C GLN A 293 -13.19 -7.86 -22.47
N ASP A 294 -13.27 -7.32 -21.27
CA ASP A 294 -13.16 -8.05 -20.02
C ASP A 294 -14.38 -7.82 -19.15
N ASN A 295 -14.93 -8.89 -18.56
CA ASN A 295 -15.95 -8.85 -17.54
C ASN A 295 -15.48 -9.63 -16.33
N SER A 296 -15.78 -9.16 -15.12
CA SER A 296 -15.53 -9.97 -13.94
C SER A 296 -16.49 -9.66 -12.79
N ARG A 297 -16.76 -10.70 -11.99
CA ARG A 297 -17.45 -10.59 -10.71
C ARG A 297 -16.66 -11.35 -9.67
N THR A 298 -16.46 -10.75 -8.50
CA THR A 298 -15.79 -11.40 -7.38
C THR A 298 -16.59 -11.13 -6.12
N GLY A 299 -16.89 -12.18 -5.38
CA GLY A 299 -17.50 -12.14 -4.05
C GLY A 299 -16.53 -12.72 -3.02
N SER A 300 -16.31 -12.03 -1.89
CA SER A 300 -15.36 -12.48 -0.87
C SER A 300 -15.92 -12.30 0.54
N PRO A 301 -16.80 -13.22 1.03
CA PRO A 301 -17.20 -13.26 2.42
C PRO A 301 -16.02 -13.69 3.32
N VAL A 302 -15.91 -13.02 4.47
CA VAL A 302 -14.89 -13.26 5.49
C VAL A 302 -15.52 -13.32 6.87
N PHE A 303 -15.16 -14.35 7.64
CA PHE A 303 -15.48 -14.49 9.04
C PHE A 303 -14.20 -14.40 9.87
N ASP A 304 -14.14 -13.48 10.84
CA ASP A 304 -12.94 -13.20 11.66
C ASP A 304 -13.32 -13.24 13.15
N LEU A 305 -12.59 -14.09 13.90
CA LEU A 305 -12.68 -14.23 15.33
C LEU A 305 -11.35 -13.84 15.98
N TYR A 306 -11.42 -13.02 17.01
CA TYR A 306 -10.29 -12.59 17.80
C TYR A 306 -10.57 -12.72 19.29
N TYR A 307 -9.60 -13.24 20.03
CA TYR A 307 -9.65 -13.32 21.48
C TYR A 307 -8.30 -12.93 22.09
N PHE A 308 -8.35 -11.99 23.03
CA PHE A 308 -7.20 -11.60 23.86
C PHE A 308 -7.55 -11.84 25.33
N GLN A 309 -6.63 -12.43 26.08
CA GLN A 309 -6.75 -12.65 27.51
C GLN A 309 -5.48 -12.22 28.23
N GLN A 310 -5.61 -11.33 29.20
CA GLN A 310 -4.58 -11.04 30.19
C GLN A 310 -4.64 -12.13 31.25
N LEU A 311 -3.63 -13.02 31.30
CA LEU A 311 -3.56 -14.12 32.26
C LEU A 311 -3.08 -13.61 33.64
N THR A 312 -2.03 -12.78 33.63
CA THR A 312 -1.46 -12.10 34.79
C THR A 312 -1.10 -10.66 34.40
N PRO A 313 -0.72 -9.77 35.32
CA PRO A 313 -0.26 -8.42 34.94
C PRO A 313 0.93 -8.41 33.96
N ARG A 314 1.62 -9.53 33.78
CA ARG A 314 2.80 -9.66 32.91
C ARG A 314 2.57 -10.59 31.72
N GLN A 315 1.57 -11.45 31.76
CA GLN A 315 1.37 -12.50 30.78
C GLN A 315 0.05 -12.31 30.05
N SER A 316 0.05 -12.47 28.74
CA SER A 316 -1.14 -12.43 27.91
C SER A 316 -1.09 -13.48 26.79
N VAL A 317 -2.28 -13.87 26.35
CA VAL A 317 -2.49 -14.76 25.20
C VAL A 317 -3.40 -14.03 24.20
N THR A 318 -3.05 -14.13 22.94
CA THR A 318 -3.87 -13.68 21.80
C THR A 318 -4.16 -14.87 20.90
N LEU A 319 -5.42 -15.06 20.55
CA LEU A 319 -5.87 -16.07 19.59
C LEU A 319 -6.61 -15.37 18.47
N ASN A 320 -6.43 -15.84 17.26
CA ASN A 320 -7.11 -15.31 16.08
C ASN A 320 -7.41 -16.44 15.09
N ALA A 321 -8.58 -16.37 14.42
CA ALA A 321 -8.97 -17.29 13.37
C ALA A 321 -9.80 -16.56 12.32
N VAL A 322 -9.41 -16.69 11.04
CA VAL A 322 -10.11 -16.04 9.91
C VAL A 322 -10.36 -17.05 8.82
N GLY A 323 -11.63 -17.21 8.45
CA GLY A 323 -12.07 -17.94 7.27
C GLY A 323 -12.44 -16.99 6.15
N THR A 324 -11.94 -17.22 4.94
CA THR A 324 -12.25 -16.46 3.73
C THR A 324 -12.69 -17.43 2.63
N TYR A 325 -13.77 -17.09 1.95
CA TYR A 325 -14.17 -17.71 0.70
C TYR A 325 -14.12 -16.65 -0.40
N ILE A 326 -13.56 -16.99 -1.56
CA ILE A 326 -13.51 -16.11 -2.73
C ILE A 326 -14.14 -16.87 -3.89
N ASP A 327 -15.14 -16.25 -4.50
CA ASP A 327 -15.80 -16.73 -5.73
C ASP A 327 -15.57 -15.69 -6.82
N THR A 328 -14.93 -16.10 -7.92
CA THR A 328 -14.58 -15.21 -9.03
C THR A 328 -15.07 -15.84 -10.33
N ASN A 329 -15.84 -15.07 -11.08
CA ASN A 329 -16.21 -15.41 -12.45
C ASN A 329 -15.72 -14.30 -13.36
N SER A 330 -14.97 -14.66 -14.42
CA SER A 330 -14.48 -13.69 -15.40
C SER A 330 -14.56 -14.24 -16.82
N SER A 331 -14.73 -13.34 -17.78
CA SER A 331 -14.68 -13.64 -19.19
C SER A 331 -13.80 -12.61 -19.91
N THR A 332 -12.93 -13.08 -20.78
CA THR A 332 -12.07 -12.27 -21.62
C THR A 332 -12.30 -12.61 -23.08
N SER A 333 -12.47 -11.61 -23.92
CA SER A 333 -12.52 -11.72 -25.38
C SER A 333 -11.50 -10.77 -25.97
N TYR A 334 -10.63 -11.29 -26.80
CA TYR A 334 -9.57 -10.55 -27.48
C TYR A 334 -9.57 -10.90 -28.98
N ASP A 335 -9.44 -9.91 -29.84
CA ASP A 335 -9.34 -10.08 -31.29
C ASP A 335 -8.29 -9.14 -31.87
N GLU A 336 -7.22 -9.70 -32.36
CA GLU A 336 -6.13 -9.04 -33.10
C GLU A 336 -5.90 -9.85 -34.40
N GLY A 337 -6.95 -9.87 -35.28
CA GLY A 337 -6.96 -10.66 -36.51
C GLY A 337 -7.27 -12.14 -36.32
N SER A 338 -7.29 -12.63 -35.08
CA SER A 338 -7.65 -14.00 -34.69
C SER A 338 -8.37 -13.96 -33.34
N PRO A 339 -9.71 -14.15 -33.32
CA PRO A 339 -10.50 -14.10 -32.10
C PRO A 339 -10.03 -15.15 -31.08
N TYR A 340 -9.99 -14.73 -29.80
CA TYR A 340 -9.60 -15.59 -28.68
C TYR A 340 -10.48 -15.27 -27.49
N ARG A 341 -11.14 -16.28 -26.91
CA ARG A 341 -12.10 -16.11 -25.81
C ARG A 341 -11.93 -17.19 -24.76
N TYR A 342 -11.96 -16.80 -23.52
CA TYR A 342 -11.99 -17.74 -22.41
C TYR A 342 -12.80 -17.20 -21.23
N ASN A 343 -13.30 -18.13 -20.40
CA ASN A 343 -13.94 -17.86 -19.14
C ASN A 343 -13.15 -18.52 -18.02
N VAL A 344 -13.17 -17.92 -16.84
CA VAL A 344 -12.57 -18.49 -15.63
C VAL A 344 -13.61 -18.52 -14.52
N ASP A 345 -13.85 -19.71 -13.95
CA ASP A 345 -14.58 -19.91 -12.70
C ASP A 345 -13.55 -20.28 -11.63
N GLY A 346 -13.34 -19.39 -10.67
CA GLY A 346 -12.33 -19.50 -9.63
C GLY A 346 -12.94 -19.52 -8.24
N LYS A 347 -12.60 -20.56 -7.44
CA LYS A 347 -13.05 -20.70 -6.05
C LYS A 347 -11.84 -20.88 -5.14
N THR A 348 -11.74 -20.04 -4.12
CA THR A 348 -10.66 -20.12 -3.14
C THR A 348 -11.23 -20.18 -1.73
N TYR A 349 -10.78 -21.15 -0.94
CA TYR A 349 -11.05 -21.28 0.48
C TYR A 349 -9.76 -21.07 1.26
N SER A 350 -9.79 -20.20 2.27
CA SER A 350 -8.64 -19.90 3.10
C SER A 350 -9.03 -19.93 4.56
N LEU A 351 -8.20 -20.59 5.38
CA LEU A 351 -8.26 -20.54 6.84
C LEU A 351 -6.91 -20.08 7.35
N MET A 352 -6.91 -19.06 8.18
CA MET A 352 -5.73 -18.58 8.90
C MET A 352 -6.00 -18.56 10.38
N SER A 353 -5.07 -19.06 11.19
CA SER A 353 -5.17 -19.04 12.64
C SER A 353 -3.85 -18.69 13.26
N GLU A 354 -3.91 -18.07 14.43
CA GLU A 354 -2.74 -17.61 15.16
C GLU A 354 -2.95 -17.71 16.65
N ALA A 355 -1.85 -18.05 17.34
CA ALA A 355 -1.76 -17.99 18.79
C ALA A 355 -0.46 -17.29 19.19
N ILE A 356 -0.53 -16.25 20.03
CA ILE A 356 0.63 -15.52 20.54
C ILE A 356 0.58 -15.53 22.06
N TYR A 357 1.69 -15.87 22.69
CA TYR A 357 1.94 -15.70 24.12
C TYR A 357 2.96 -14.58 24.31
N GLU A 358 2.67 -13.64 25.19
CA GLU A 358 3.56 -12.56 25.58
C GLU A 358 3.82 -12.58 27.09
N ASN A 359 5.10 -12.43 27.50
CA ASN A 359 5.51 -12.33 28.88
C ASN A 359 6.46 -11.16 29.09
N LYS A 360 6.04 -10.19 29.93
CA LYS A 360 6.81 -8.99 30.30
C LYS A 360 7.70 -9.30 31.51
N LEU A 361 8.91 -9.77 31.24
CA LEU A 361 9.97 -9.95 32.24
C LEU A 361 10.60 -8.59 32.59
N LYS A 362 11.29 -8.48 33.73
CA LYS A 362 11.91 -7.19 34.13
C LYS A 362 12.91 -6.64 33.09
N PRO A 363 13.85 -7.44 32.53
CA PRO A 363 14.83 -6.91 31.56
C PRO A 363 14.30 -6.86 30.13
N PHE A 364 13.30 -7.67 29.77
CA PHE A 364 12.76 -7.73 28.40
C PHE A 364 11.32 -8.26 28.35
N THR A 365 10.65 -8.06 27.22
CA THR A 365 9.42 -8.74 26.86
C THR A 365 9.74 -9.88 25.91
N LEU A 366 9.26 -11.08 26.23
CA LEU A 366 9.29 -12.25 25.35
C LEU A 366 7.93 -12.37 24.68
N SER A 367 7.92 -12.45 23.34
CA SER A 367 6.73 -12.78 22.54
C SER A 367 7.04 -14.04 21.75
N THR A 368 6.21 -15.07 21.86
CA THR A 368 6.31 -16.29 21.05
C THR A 368 4.96 -16.66 20.49
N GLY A 369 4.91 -17.21 19.30
CA GLY A 369 3.65 -17.54 18.67
C GLY A 369 3.77 -18.49 17.50
N ILE A 370 2.63 -19.01 17.12
CA ILE A 370 2.43 -19.89 15.98
C ILE A 370 1.33 -19.30 15.08
N ASN A 371 1.55 -19.35 13.78
CA ASN A 371 0.55 -19.03 12.77
C ASN A 371 0.42 -20.24 11.83
N TYR A 372 -0.82 -20.60 11.53
CA TYR A 372 -1.15 -21.62 10.55
C TYR A 372 -2.02 -21.00 9.47
N SER A 373 -1.68 -21.22 8.22
CA SER A 373 -2.52 -20.86 7.08
C SER A 373 -2.71 -22.04 6.15
N GLN A 374 -3.93 -22.22 5.71
CA GLN A 374 -4.32 -23.20 4.71
C GLN A 374 -5.10 -22.49 3.60
N LYS A 375 -4.78 -22.79 2.35
CA LYS A 375 -5.46 -22.25 1.18
C LYS A 375 -5.67 -23.34 0.17
N TYR A 376 -6.90 -23.44 -0.32
CA TYR A 376 -7.31 -24.30 -1.42
C TYR A 376 -7.87 -23.44 -2.54
N THR A 377 -7.36 -23.59 -3.75
CA THR A 377 -7.81 -22.86 -4.95
C THR A 377 -8.18 -23.83 -6.05
N ASN A 378 -9.32 -23.60 -6.67
CA ASN A 378 -9.83 -24.33 -7.84
C ASN A 378 -10.19 -23.31 -8.91
N ASN A 379 -9.42 -23.26 -10.01
CA ASN A 379 -9.67 -22.39 -11.14
C ASN A 379 -9.91 -23.23 -12.39
N THR A 380 -11.10 -23.11 -12.98
CA THR A 380 -11.51 -23.79 -14.20
C THR A 380 -11.52 -22.78 -15.35
N TYR A 381 -10.67 -23.01 -16.33
CA TYR A 381 -10.63 -22.24 -17.58
C TYR A 381 -11.39 -22.99 -18.66
N THR A 382 -12.23 -22.27 -19.42
CA THR A 382 -13.04 -22.84 -20.52
C THR A 382 -13.04 -21.88 -21.71
N GLY A 383 -13.20 -22.42 -22.91
CA GLY A 383 -13.16 -21.69 -24.19
C GLY A 383 -11.94 -22.07 -25.00
N ASP A 384 -11.22 -21.09 -25.55
CA ASP A 384 -9.99 -21.33 -26.30
C ASP A 384 -8.82 -21.76 -25.39
N VAL A 385 -8.98 -21.57 -24.07
CA VAL A 385 -8.17 -22.21 -23.03
C VAL A 385 -9.01 -23.24 -22.31
N SER A 386 -8.47 -24.44 -22.13
CA SER A 386 -9.09 -25.49 -21.29
C SER A 386 -8.04 -25.96 -20.28
N SER A 387 -8.19 -25.52 -19.05
CA SER A 387 -7.29 -25.89 -17.95
C SER A 387 -8.04 -25.95 -16.63
N LEU A 388 -7.65 -26.91 -15.79
CA LEU A 388 -8.13 -27.03 -14.41
C LEU A 388 -6.92 -26.92 -13.50
N THR A 389 -6.84 -25.84 -12.74
CA THR A 389 -5.75 -25.60 -11.81
C THR A 389 -6.23 -25.82 -10.37
N LEU A 390 -5.80 -26.92 -9.75
CA LEU A 390 -6.06 -27.26 -8.34
C LEU A 390 -4.81 -27.01 -7.51
N MET A 391 -4.91 -26.14 -6.52
CA MET A 391 -3.77 -25.78 -5.67
C MET A 391 -4.12 -25.92 -4.19
N HIS A 392 -3.22 -26.56 -3.44
CA HIS A 392 -3.25 -26.63 -1.98
C HIS A 392 -1.98 -25.99 -1.44
N ASN A 393 -2.14 -25.05 -0.51
CA ASN A 393 -1.03 -24.39 0.17
C ASN A 393 -1.26 -24.42 1.68
N ASN A 394 -0.34 -25.05 2.42
CA ASN A 394 -0.35 -25.09 3.87
C ASN A 394 0.95 -24.49 4.39
N ARG A 395 0.84 -23.59 5.35
CA ARG A 395 2.01 -22.97 5.98
C ARG A 395 1.88 -22.97 7.50
N PHE A 396 2.93 -23.44 8.16
CA PHE A 396 3.16 -23.26 9.59
C PHE A 396 4.26 -22.23 9.79
N TYR A 397 4.05 -21.26 10.65
CA TYR A 397 5.04 -20.26 11.02
C TYR A 397 5.15 -20.18 12.53
N LEU A 398 6.34 -20.49 13.05
CA LEU A 398 6.69 -20.39 14.47
C LEU A 398 7.65 -19.21 14.63
N PHE A 399 7.44 -18.38 15.64
CA PHE A 399 8.34 -17.27 15.94
C PHE A 399 8.56 -17.05 17.43
N SER A 400 9.72 -16.46 17.75
CA SER A 400 10.03 -15.96 19.08
C SER A 400 10.81 -14.64 18.95
N GLU A 401 10.46 -13.66 19.78
CA GLU A 401 11.04 -12.32 19.79
C GLU A 401 11.26 -11.85 21.22
N ILE A 402 12.43 -11.27 21.48
CA ILE A 402 12.73 -10.55 22.71
C ILE A 402 12.87 -9.07 22.39
N LYS A 403 12.32 -8.21 23.25
CA LYS A 403 12.40 -6.76 23.15
C LYS A 403 12.66 -6.15 24.51
N GLY A 404 13.68 -5.30 24.61
CA GLY A 404 14.07 -4.73 25.88
C GLY A 404 14.95 -3.48 25.75
N TYR A 405 15.49 -3.06 26.90
CA TYR A 405 16.42 -1.94 26.98
C TYR A 405 17.49 -2.17 28.04
N TRP A 406 18.67 -1.61 27.81
CA TRP A 406 19.78 -1.60 28.75
C TRP A 406 20.37 -0.18 28.79
N GLY A 407 20.04 0.58 29.82
CA GLY A 407 20.37 2.00 29.89
C GLY A 407 19.75 2.77 28.73
N LYS A 408 20.61 3.41 27.91
CA LYS A 408 20.22 4.13 26.69
C LYS A 408 20.12 3.26 25.43
N LEU A 409 20.56 2.00 25.53
CA LEU A 409 20.46 1.02 24.43
C LEU A 409 19.10 0.33 24.49
N ARG A 410 18.36 0.36 23.39
CA ARG A 410 17.15 -0.43 23.17
C ARG A 410 17.45 -1.50 22.13
N TYR A 411 16.87 -2.68 22.32
CA TYR A 411 17.08 -3.79 21.41
C TYR A 411 15.81 -4.60 21.18
N SER A 412 15.70 -5.18 19.99
CA SER A 412 14.76 -6.23 19.64
C SER A 412 15.50 -7.28 18.84
N ALA A 413 15.27 -8.56 19.13
CA ALA A 413 15.81 -9.65 18.35
C ALA A 413 14.75 -10.76 18.27
N GLY A 414 14.49 -11.26 17.08
CA GLY A 414 13.51 -12.30 16.83
C GLY A 414 13.95 -13.24 15.72
N ILE A 415 13.45 -14.45 15.79
CA ILE A 415 13.59 -15.46 14.75
C ILE A 415 12.21 -16.03 14.44
N GLY A 416 11.90 -16.12 13.15
CA GLY A 416 10.76 -16.84 12.62
C GLY A 416 11.23 -18.01 11.76
N ALA A 417 10.50 -19.12 11.80
CA ALA A 417 10.71 -20.26 10.91
C ALA A 417 9.36 -20.70 10.37
N SER A 418 9.25 -20.92 9.07
CA SER A 418 8.05 -21.51 8.50
C SER A 418 8.36 -22.74 7.66
N TYR A 419 7.42 -23.68 7.75
CA TYR A 419 7.32 -24.82 6.86
C TYR A 419 6.16 -24.58 5.93
N LEU A 420 6.42 -24.59 4.63
CA LEU A 420 5.45 -24.47 3.55
C LEU A 420 5.34 -25.79 2.82
N HIS A 421 4.13 -26.33 2.75
CA HIS A 421 3.75 -27.45 1.90
C HIS A 421 2.82 -26.96 0.81
N TYR A 422 3.26 -27.06 -0.43
CA TYR A 422 2.51 -26.63 -1.60
C TYR A 422 2.31 -27.80 -2.57
N ARG A 423 1.08 -28.01 -3.02
CA ARG A 423 0.73 -29.01 -4.03
C ARG A 423 -0.10 -28.39 -5.13
N GLN A 424 0.30 -28.60 -6.38
CA GLN A 424 -0.46 -28.26 -7.58
C GLN A 424 -0.49 -29.49 -8.50
N GLN A 425 -1.67 -30.03 -8.72
CA GLN A 425 -1.85 -31.29 -9.47
C GLN A 425 -0.91 -32.40 -8.97
N GLU A 426 0.07 -32.81 -9.80
CA GLU A 426 1.09 -33.82 -9.48
C GLU A 426 2.36 -33.24 -8.84
N HIS A 427 2.55 -31.92 -8.90
CA HIS A 427 3.71 -31.26 -8.32
C HIS A 427 3.51 -30.97 -6.84
N THR A 428 4.50 -31.37 -6.04
CA THR A 428 4.53 -31.14 -4.59
C THR A 428 5.86 -30.52 -4.21
N TYR A 429 5.81 -29.47 -3.41
CA TYR A 429 6.98 -28.73 -2.97
C TYR A 429 6.92 -28.49 -1.46
N ASP A 430 8.06 -28.73 -0.78
CA ASP A 430 8.26 -28.53 0.64
C ASP A 430 9.40 -27.55 0.86
N TYR A 431 9.13 -26.45 1.57
CA TYR A 431 10.13 -25.42 1.83
C TYR A 431 10.21 -25.07 3.31
N TRP A 432 11.43 -25.01 3.83
CA TRP A 432 11.72 -24.36 5.09
C TRP A 432 12.26 -22.97 4.85
N THR A 433 11.71 -21.97 5.52
CA THR A 433 12.13 -20.58 5.41
C THR A 433 12.43 -20.01 6.79
N PHE A 434 13.45 -19.13 6.88
CA PHE A 434 13.90 -18.52 8.13
C PHE A 434 13.88 -17.00 8.00
N CYS A 435 13.34 -16.34 9.04
CA CYS A 435 13.13 -14.90 9.05
C CYS A 435 13.73 -14.27 10.33
N PRO A 436 15.06 -14.18 10.45
CA PRO A 436 15.69 -13.47 11.56
C PRO A 436 15.53 -11.96 11.40
N LYS A 437 15.23 -11.27 12.50
CA LYS A 437 15.13 -9.82 12.58
C LYS A 437 15.84 -9.30 13.83
N ALA A 438 16.53 -8.17 13.71
CA ALA A 438 17.16 -7.51 14.84
C ALA A 438 17.05 -5.98 14.68
N ALA A 439 16.85 -5.29 15.79
CA ALA A 439 16.87 -3.84 15.85
C ALA A 439 17.64 -3.37 17.07
N LEU A 440 18.51 -2.40 16.88
CA LEU A 440 19.28 -1.73 17.94
C LEU A 440 19.08 -0.22 17.81
N SER A 441 18.86 0.47 18.92
CA SER A 441 18.85 1.93 18.93
C SER A 441 19.53 2.47 20.18
N TYR A 442 20.27 3.55 20.03
CA TYR A 442 20.97 4.22 21.10
C TYR A 442 20.61 5.70 21.15
N ASP A 443 20.13 6.15 22.31
CA ASP A 443 19.77 7.54 22.56
C ASP A 443 21.01 8.32 23.07
N PHE A 444 21.66 9.07 22.20
CA PHE A 444 22.77 9.95 22.62
C PHE A 444 22.26 11.05 23.56
N THR A 445 21.16 11.69 23.15
CA THR A 445 20.42 12.68 23.93
C THR A 445 18.92 12.36 23.82
N ASN A 446 18.07 13.17 24.47
CA ASN A 446 16.60 13.05 24.30
C ASN A 446 16.14 13.43 22.88
N ALA A 447 16.96 14.16 22.13
CA ALA A 447 16.66 14.60 20.77
C ALA A 447 17.36 13.79 19.69
N LEU A 448 18.54 13.23 19.97
CA LEU A 448 19.39 12.56 18.98
C LEU A 448 19.50 11.06 19.24
N GLN A 449 19.12 10.25 18.25
CA GLN A 449 19.15 8.80 18.28
C GLN A 449 19.82 8.24 17.02
N VAL A 450 20.60 7.18 17.18
CA VAL A 450 21.02 6.31 16.07
C VAL A 450 20.28 4.97 16.18
N SER A 451 19.85 4.42 15.06
CA SER A 451 19.25 3.09 15.00
C SER A 451 19.80 2.27 13.84
N TYR A 452 19.94 0.97 14.08
CA TYR A 452 20.30 -0.02 13.08
C TYR A 452 19.27 -1.14 13.09
N ASN A 453 18.76 -1.48 11.89
CA ASN A 453 17.78 -2.53 11.69
C ASN A 453 18.32 -3.55 10.70
N PHE A 454 18.18 -4.80 11.05
CA PHE A 454 18.48 -5.97 10.22
C PHE A 454 17.24 -6.85 10.11
N GLN A 455 16.93 -7.29 8.90
CA GLN A 455 15.93 -8.34 8.69
C GLN A 455 16.30 -9.20 7.49
N SER A 456 16.04 -10.49 7.57
CA SER A 456 16.12 -11.41 6.43
C SER A 456 14.80 -12.16 6.32
N ASN A 457 14.17 -12.06 5.16
CA ASN A 457 12.88 -12.69 4.90
C ASN A 457 13.02 -13.63 3.71
N GLU A 458 12.49 -14.84 3.82
CA GLU A 458 12.29 -15.72 2.67
C GLU A 458 10.82 -15.66 2.24
N ARG A 459 10.58 -15.46 0.96
CA ARG A 459 9.24 -15.32 0.39
C ARG A 459 9.01 -16.36 -0.69
N THR A 460 7.85 -16.99 -0.64
CA THR A 460 7.35 -17.84 -1.74
C THR A 460 6.63 -16.99 -2.77
N SER A 461 6.63 -17.45 -4.02
CA SER A 461 5.90 -16.80 -5.10
C SER A 461 4.38 -16.80 -4.85
N ARG A 462 3.67 -15.86 -5.46
CA ARG A 462 2.21 -15.85 -5.45
C ARG A 462 1.66 -17.05 -6.21
N ILE A 463 0.48 -17.54 -5.82
CA ILE A 463 -0.17 -18.68 -6.46
C ILE A 463 -0.36 -18.47 -7.96
N ALA A 464 -0.74 -17.27 -8.39
CA ALA A 464 -0.88 -16.95 -9.81
C ALA A 464 0.41 -17.12 -10.62
N MET A 465 1.59 -16.86 -10.01
CA MET A 465 2.89 -16.98 -10.70
C MET A 465 3.34 -18.44 -10.85
N ILE A 466 2.84 -19.33 -10.03
CA ILE A 466 3.17 -20.75 -10.05
C ILE A 466 2.06 -21.61 -10.66
N SER A 467 1.00 -21.00 -11.22
CA SER A 467 -0.04 -21.68 -11.99
C SER A 467 0.54 -22.30 -13.25
N ASP A 468 -0.01 -23.44 -13.67
CA ASP A 468 0.35 -24.14 -14.92
C ASP A 468 -0.47 -23.65 -16.12
N ALA A 469 -1.41 -22.73 -15.93
CA ALA A 469 -2.22 -22.17 -17.00
C ALA A 469 -1.38 -21.33 -17.96
N MET A 470 -1.63 -21.47 -19.27
CA MET A 470 -1.03 -20.65 -20.31
C MET A 470 -2.13 -19.91 -21.08
N ILE A 471 -2.02 -18.59 -21.15
CA ILE A 471 -3.04 -17.69 -21.69
C ILE A 471 -2.43 -16.81 -22.78
N ARG A 472 -3.10 -16.70 -23.94
CA ARG A 472 -2.69 -15.80 -25.01
C ARG A 472 -2.99 -14.36 -24.62
N THR A 473 -1.97 -13.48 -24.72
CA THR A 473 -2.07 -12.06 -24.37
C THR A 473 -2.29 -11.19 -25.61
N ASN A 474 -1.66 -11.53 -26.72
CA ASN A 474 -1.84 -10.87 -28.03
C ASN A 474 -1.43 -11.82 -29.16
N SER A 475 -1.31 -11.33 -30.40
CA SER A 475 -0.96 -12.16 -31.58
C SER A 475 0.40 -12.87 -31.47
N MET A 476 1.34 -12.31 -30.72
CA MET A 476 2.71 -12.80 -30.57
C MET A 476 3.04 -13.31 -29.16
N GLU A 477 2.27 -12.92 -28.15
CA GLU A 477 2.64 -13.12 -26.76
C GLU A 477 1.66 -14.01 -26.01
N TRP A 478 2.22 -14.84 -25.12
CA TRP A 478 1.51 -15.69 -24.16
C TRP A 478 2.00 -15.40 -22.76
N THR A 479 1.16 -15.59 -21.77
CA THR A 479 1.51 -15.55 -20.33
C THR A 479 1.37 -16.94 -19.76
N ALA A 480 2.42 -17.43 -19.08
CA ALA A 480 2.42 -18.70 -18.38
C ALA A 480 3.00 -18.52 -16.97
N GLY A 481 2.45 -19.22 -16.00
CA GLY A 481 3.09 -19.34 -14.69
C GLY A 481 4.30 -20.28 -14.74
N SER A 482 5.02 -20.38 -13.62
CA SER A 482 6.21 -21.23 -13.46
C SER A 482 6.11 -21.99 -12.14
N PRO A 483 5.66 -23.27 -12.15
CA PRO A 483 5.53 -24.08 -10.96
C PRO A 483 6.83 -24.28 -10.17
N ASP A 484 7.98 -24.27 -10.86
CA ASP A 484 9.30 -24.57 -10.28
C ASP A 484 9.97 -23.41 -9.54
N LEU A 485 9.25 -22.29 -9.33
CA LEU A 485 9.77 -21.12 -8.63
C LEU A 485 10.11 -21.44 -7.17
N LYS A 486 11.36 -21.26 -6.84
CA LYS A 486 11.88 -21.41 -5.48
C LYS A 486 11.70 -20.12 -4.66
N PRO A 487 11.58 -20.21 -3.34
CA PRO A 487 11.56 -19.03 -2.49
C PRO A 487 12.77 -18.13 -2.70
N ASN A 488 12.54 -16.83 -2.74
CA ASN A 488 13.60 -15.82 -2.74
C ASN A 488 13.97 -15.43 -1.30
N ARG A 489 15.21 -14.97 -1.09
CA ARG A 489 15.67 -14.46 0.20
C ARG A 489 16.01 -12.98 0.06
N GLU A 490 15.32 -12.13 0.81
CA GLU A 490 15.56 -10.70 0.88
C GLU A 490 16.18 -10.34 2.23
N THR A 491 17.36 -9.74 2.22
CA THR A 491 18.07 -9.25 3.41
C THR A 491 18.16 -7.74 3.36
N TYR A 492 17.81 -7.07 4.45
CA TYR A 492 17.75 -5.63 4.57
C TYR A 492 18.63 -5.14 5.72
N HIS A 493 19.38 -4.08 5.47
CA HIS A 493 20.15 -3.33 6.44
C HIS A 493 19.72 -1.87 6.39
N THR A 494 19.35 -1.29 7.53
CA THR A 494 18.97 0.12 7.62
C THR A 494 19.73 0.76 8.76
N LEU A 495 20.47 1.83 8.47
CA LEU A 495 21.14 2.68 9.47
C LEU A 495 20.52 4.07 9.41
N ARG A 496 20.01 4.57 10.53
CA ARG A 496 19.36 5.89 10.60
C ARG A 496 19.91 6.72 11.77
N LEU A 497 20.16 7.99 11.48
CA LEU A 497 20.44 9.03 12.47
C LEU A 497 19.23 9.98 12.51
N SER A 498 18.56 10.07 13.64
CA SER A 498 17.33 10.82 13.84
C SER A 498 17.50 11.94 14.85
N TYR A 499 16.92 13.09 14.54
CA TYR A 499 16.84 14.24 15.44
C TYR A 499 15.37 14.68 15.58
N SER A 500 14.92 14.92 16.84
CA SER A 500 13.55 15.35 17.11
C SER A 500 13.49 16.32 18.28
N GLU A 501 13.02 17.51 17.99
CA GLU A 501 12.64 18.54 18.97
C GLU A 501 11.24 19.08 18.68
N ALA A 502 10.73 20.00 19.54
CA ALA A 502 9.35 20.47 19.51
C ALA A 502 8.86 20.97 18.13
N ARG A 503 9.74 21.57 17.31
CA ARG A 503 9.39 22.13 15.99
C ARG A 503 10.03 21.39 14.82
N LEU A 504 11.11 20.63 15.06
CA LEU A 504 11.91 20.00 14.02
C LEU A 504 12.00 18.51 14.23
N GLN A 505 11.71 17.77 13.18
CA GLN A 505 12.00 16.36 13.04
C GLN A 505 12.81 16.17 11.78
N ALA A 506 13.93 15.47 11.89
CA ALA A 506 14.76 15.18 10.76
C ALA A 506 15.43 13.82 10.94
N TYR A 507 15.68 13.12 9.85
CA TYR A 507 16.59 11.99 9.85
C TYR A 507 17.34 11.87 8.53
N ILE A 508 18.48 11.18 8.59
CA ILE A 508 19.21 10.67 7.44
C ILE A 508 19.26 9.16 7.58
N GLU A 509 19.01 8.45 6.49
CA GLU A 509 18.97 7.00 6.43
C GLU A 509 19.84 6.46 5.30
N GLY A 510 20.60 5.41 5.59
CA GLY A 510 21.21 4.53 4.61
C GLY A 510 20.50 3.17 4.64
N PHE A 511 20.14 2.67 3.48
CA PHE A 511 19.43 1.40 3.31
C PHE A 511 20.16 0.56 2.27
N TYR A 512 20.35 -0.74 2.57
CA TYR A 512 20.92 -1.71 1.65
C TYR A 512 20.07 -2.98 1.65
N LYS A 513 19.63 -3.41 0.45
CA LYS A 513 18.89 -4.63 0.21
C LYS A 513 19.71 -5.58 -0.63
N ILE A 514 19.72 -6.86 -0.24
CA ILE A 514 20.22 -7.96 -1.05
C ILE A 514 19.06 -8.94 -1.25
N CYS A 515 18.76 -9.31 -2.49
CA CYS A 515 17.77 -10.33 -2.81
C CYS A 515 18.43 -11.46 -3.57
N HIS A 516 18.60 -12.60 -2.91
CA HIS A 516 19.09 -13.82 -3.57
C HIS A 516 17.93 -14.59 -4.20
N ARG A 517 18.16 -15.14 -5.39
CA ARG A 517 17.17 -15.88 -6.17
C ARG A 517 15.87 -15.10 -6.40
N PRO A 518 15.92 -13.82 -6.80
CA PRO A 518 14.70 -13.05 -7.07
C PRO A 518 13.89 -13.72 -8.17
N ASN A 519 12.57 -13.72 -8.03
CA ASN A 519 11.65 -14.14 -9.08
C ASN A 519 11.45 -12.98 -10.03
N MET A 520 11.98 -13.09 -11.26
CA MET A 520 11.95 -12.04 -12.25
C MET A 520 11.23 -12.49 -13.51
N ALA A 521 10.51 -11.55 -14.10
CA ALA A 521 9.88 -11.74 -15.40
C ALA A 521 10.93 -11.97 -16.50
N VAL A 522 10.65 -12.91 -17.37
CA VAL A 522 11.45 -13.18 -18.56
C VAL A 522 10.53 -13.43 -19.75
N TYR A 523 11.04 -13.12 -20.96
CA TYR A 523 10.40 -13.50 -22.22
C TYR A 523 11.21 -14.58 -22.89
N GLU A 524 10.56 -15.73 -23.10
CA GLU A 524 11.13 -16.87 -23.81
C GLU A 524 10.57 -16.92 -25.24
N ARG A 525 11.42 -17.14 -26.22
CA ARG A 525 10.99 -17.34 -27.60
C ARG A 525 10.92 -18.83 -27.90
N THR A 526 9.79 -19.27 -28.46
CA THR A 526 9.61 -20.64 -28.96
C THR A 526 10.27 -20.84 -30.35
N ALA A 527 10.31 -22.09 -30.83
CA ALA A 527 10.76 -22.39 -32.18
C ALA A 527 9.86 -21.78 -33.27
N ASP A 528 8.58 -21.54 -32.96
CA ASP A 528 7.58 -20.96 -33.88
C ASP A 528 7.43 -19.45 -33.69
N ASP A 529 8.45 -18.77 -33.13
CA ASP A 529 8.48 -17.34 -32.90
C ASP A 529 7.31 -16.79 -32.05
N GLN A 530 6.78 -17.60 -31.12
CA GLN A 530 5.89 -17.13 -30.06
C GLN A 530 6.70 -16.69 -28.83
N PHE A 531 6.25 -15.66 -28.15
CA PHE A 531 6.94 -15.09 -27.00
C PHE A 531 6.15 -15.38 -25.71
N ILE A 532 6.73 -16.15 -24.82
CA ILE A 532 6.10 -16.55 -23.56
C ILE A 532 6.65 -15.68 -22.44
N TYR A 533 5.78 -14.87 -21.86
CA TYR A 533 6.04 -14.18 -20.60
C TYR A 533 5.91 -15.16 -19.44
N THR A 534 6.94 -15.33 -18.67
CA THR A 534 6.93 -16.18 -17.48
C THR A 534 7.83 -15.62 -16.38
N GLN A 535 7.92 -16.31 -15.24
CA GLN A 535 8.78 -15.95 -14.12
C GLN A 535 9.92 -16.96 -13.98
N ARG A 536 11.12 -16.48 -13.66
CA ARG A 536 12.26 -17.34 -13.31
C ARG A 536 13.01 -16.79 -12.11
N ASN A 537 13.58 -17.69 -11.31
CA ASN A 537 14.57 -17.28 -10.32
C ASN A 537 15.84 -16.81 -11.04
N GLN A 538 16.29 -15.60 -10.76
CA GLN A 538 17.56 -15.03 -11.22
C GLN A 538 18.64 -15.10 -10.12
N LYS A 539 19.85 -14.61 -10.37
CA LYS A 539 20.96 -14.71 -9.41
C LYS A 539 20.73 -13.83 -8.20
N GLU A 540 20.67 -12.49 -8.40
CA GLU A 540 20.65 -11.53 -7.31
C GLU A 540 20.12 -10.16 -7.76
N ILE A 541 19.49 -9.44 -6.84
CA ILE A 541 19.21 -8.02 -6.94
C ILE A 541 19.71 -7.33 -5.69
N ASP A 542 20.56 -6.31 -5.86
CA ASP A 542 20.98 -5.41 -4.82
C ASP A 542 20.36 -4.04 -5.00
N ALA A 543 20.06 -3.36 -3.88
CA ALA A 543 19.62 -1.98 -3.90
C ALA A 543 20.28 -1.18 -2.77
N LEU A 544 20.91 -0.07 -3.12
CA LEU A 544 21.46 0.90 -2.18
C LEU A 544 20.63 2.17 -2.24
N GLN A 545 20.20 2.67 -1.09
CA GLN A 545 19.43 3.91 -0.98
C GLN A 545 20.01 4.81 0.12
N THR A 546 20.01 6.11 -0.13
CA THR A 546 20.20 7.14 0.89
C THR A 546 19.00 8.06 0.87
N ALA A 547 18.45 8.39 2.04
CA ALA A 547 17.26 9.23 2.15
C ALA A 547 17.39 10.23 3.29
N GLY A 548 16.75 11.39 3.13
CA GLY A 548 16.61 12.40 4.16
C GLY A 548 15.14 12.81 4.33
N TYR A 549 14.75 13.02 5.57
CA TYR A 549 13.43 13.52 5.94
C TYR A 549 13.55 14.72 6.85
N VAL A 550 12.74 15.75 6.61
CA VAL A 550 12.58 16.91 7.47
C VAL A 550 11.11 17.26 7.58
N ASN A 551 10.60 17.44 8.79
CA ASN A 551 9.30 18.02 9.06
C ASN A 551 9.48 19.18 10.04
N TYR A 552 9.11 20.38 9.61
CA TYR A 552 9.32 21.60 10.37
C TYR A 552 8.03 22.40 10.54
N TRP A 553 7.72 22.78 11.80
CA TRP A 553 6.64 23.69 12.13
C TRP A 553 7.10 25.14 12.01
N LEU A 554 6.84 25.76 10.86
CA LEU A 554 7.10 27.20 10.61
C LEU A 554 6.34 28.05 11.63
N LEU A 555 5.05 27.77 11.80
CA LEU A 555 4.20 28.34 12.85
C LEU A 555 3.64 27.18 13.67
N PRO A 556 3.94 27.11 14.98
CA PRO A 556 3.45 26.04 15.85
C PRO A 556 1.94 25.85 15.73
N ASP A 557 1.49 24.60 15.46
CA ASP A 557 0.09 24.20 15.29
C ASP A 557 -0.69 24.86 14.14
N LYS A 558 -0.04 25.75 13.35
CA LYS A 558 -0.69 26.48 12.25
C LYS A 558 -0.11 26.17 10.88
N LEU A 559 1.22 26.01 10.77
CA LEU A 559 1.85 25.78 9.47
C LEU A 559 3.01 24.81 9.60
N SER A 560 2.96 23.69 8.90
CA SER A 560 4.06 22.72 8.81
C SER A 560 4.44 22.44 7.37
N VAL A 561 5.73 22.15 7.18
CA VAL A 561 6.31 21.72 5.91
C VAL A 561 7.09 20.44 6.15
N ALA A 562 6.82 19.42 5.35
CA ALA A 562 7.56 18.16 5.36
C ALA A 562 8.18 17.91 3.98
N LEU A 563 9.46 17.53 3.98
CA LEU A 563 10.20 17.12 2.79
C LEU A 563 10.81 15.73 3.03
N TYR A 564 10.72 14.88 2.04
CA TYR A 564 11.35 13.57 2.02
C TYR A 564 11.96 13.34 0.66
N GLY A 565 13.21 12.89 0.60
CA GLY A 565 13.85 12.62 -0.68
C GLY A 565 15.15 11.86 -0.53
N GLY A 566 15.62 11.30 -1.63
CA GLY A 566 16.82 10.50 -1.63
C GLY A 566 17.23 10.01 -3.01
N LEU A 567 18.32 9.28 -2.99
CA LEU A 567 18.89 8.58 -4.16
C LEU A 567 18.83 7.08 -3.91
N PHE A 568 18.56 6.32 -4.96
CA PHE A 568 18.72 4.87 -4.90
C PHE A 568 19.41 4.34 -6.16
N ARG A 569 20.10 3.22 -6.00
CA ARG A 569 20.77 2.51 -7.08
C ARG A 569 20.47 1.03 -6.95
N CYS A 570 19.93 0.45 -8.03
CA CYS A 570 19.68 -0.98 -8.18
C CYS A 570 20.76 -1.63 -9.06
N PHE A 571 21.14 -2.85 -8.69
CA PHE A 571 22.01 -3.74 -9.45
C PHE A 571 21.24 -5.05 -9.64
N ASN A 572 21.02 -5.47 -10.88
CA ASN A 572 20.29 -6.67 -11.22
C ASN A 572 21.21 -7.64 -11.95
N PHE A 573 21.48 -8.78 -11.33
CA PHE A 573 22.33 -9.84 -11.85
C PHE A 573 21.46 -11.02 -12.26
N GLY A 574 21.14 -11.10 -13.56
CA GLY A 574 20.48 -12.25 -14.15
C GLY A 574 21.47 -13.34 -14.52
N TYR A 575 20.97 -14.43 -15.12
CA TYR A 575 21.84 -15.46 -15.72
C TYR A 575 22.46 -14.96 -17.02
N ASP A 576 21.70 -14.19 -17.80
CA ASP A 576 22.09 -13.73 -19.16
C ASP A 576 22.23 -12.20 -19.28
N TYR A 577 22.05 -11.45 -18.17
CA TYR A 577 22.12 -10.00 -18.17
C TYR A 577 22.71 -9.42 -16.86
N THR A 578 23.19 -8.19 -16.95
CA THR A 578 23.53 -7.35 -15.78
C THR A 578 23.08 -5.94 -16.07
N HIS A 579 22.18 -5.44 -15.24
CA HIS A 579 21.63 -4.09 -15.37
C HIS A 579 21.82 -3.28 -14.10
N CYS A 580 22.16 -2.00 -14.27
CA CYS A 580 22.29 -1.04 -13.17
C CYS A 580 21.44 0.18 -13.46
N TYR A 581 20.83 0.73 -12.42
CA TYR A 581 20.02 1.95 -12.55
C TYR A 581 20.13 2.82 -11.32
N THR A 582 20.33 4.12 -11.53
CA THR A 582 20.33 5.11 -10.46
C THR A 582 19.16 6.06 -10.67
N SER A 583 18.42 6.34 -9.62
CA SER A 583 17.30 7.28 -9.63
C SER A 583 17.20 8.06 -8.33
N TYR A 584 16.28 9.03 -8.30
CA TYR A 584 15.97 9.84 -7.14
C TYR A 584 14.46 9.92 -6.93
N PHE A 585 14.08 10.20 -5.70
CA PHE A 585 12.70 10.49 -5.33
C PHE A 585 12.65 11.74 -4.45
N LEU A 586 11.56 12.49 -4.57
CA LEU A 586 11.31 13.69 -3.79
C LEU A 586 9.81 13.80 -3.52
N THR A 587 9.47 14.10 -2.26
CA THR A 587 8.10 14.35 -1.80
C THR A 587 8.07 15.61 -0.96
N GLY A 588 7.09 16.47 -1.21
CA GLY A 588 6.83 17.67 -0.42
C GLY A 588 5.39 17.70 0.07
N ASN A 589 5.18 18.13 1.31
CA ASN A 589 3.86 18.28 1.90
C ASN A 589 3.80 19.55 2.77
N VAL A 590 2.79 20.36 2.55
CA VAL A 590 2.54 21.60 3.32
C VAL A 590 1.14 21.52 3.89
N HIS A 591 1.01 21.78 5.19
CA HIS A 591 -0.26 21.85 5.90
C HIS A 591 -0.42 23.18 6.61
N ALA A 592 -1.56 23.85 6.38
CA ALA A 592 -1.95 25.04 7.11
C ALA A 592 -3.28 24.82 7.84
N TYR A 593 -3.37 25.29 9.10
CA TYR A 593 -4.54 25.18 9.99
C TYR A 593 -4.96 26.59 10.41
N LEU A 594 -6.11 27.03 9.93
CA LEU A 594 -6.64 28.39 10.08
C LEU A 594 -8.02 28.35 10.73
N GLY A 595 -8.08 28.04 12.02
CA GLY A 595 -9.34 27.83 12.75
C GLY A 595 -10.11 26.62 12.17
N ASN A 596 -11.30 26.90 11.61
CA ASN A 596 -12.13 25.85 10.99
C ASN A 596 -11.68 25.44 9.58
N PHE A 597 -10.72 26.15 8.99
CA PHE A 597 -10.16 25.82 7.68
C PHE A 597 -8.85 25.06 7.82
N SER A 598 -8.61 24.11 6.95
CA SER A 598 -7.30 23.48 6.74
C SER A 598 -6.99 23.41 5.26
N LEU A 599 -5.75 23.69 4.92
CA LEU A 599 -5.23 23.62 3.56
C LEU A 599 -4.07 22.62 3.52
N GLN A 600 -3.98 21.89 2.42
CA GLN A 600 -2.89 20.96 2.12
C GLN A 600 -2.42 21.15 0.70
N ALA A 601 -1.11 21.14 0.51
CA ALA A 601 -0.47 20.99 -0.78
C ALA A 601 0.52 19.81 -0.68
N TYR A 602 0.37 18.84 -1.57
CA TYR A 602 1.23 17.66 -1.66
C TYR A 602 1.75 17.52 -3.07
N ALA A 603 3.01 17.15 -3.23
CA ALA A 603 3.58 16.78 -4.51
C ALA A 603 4.69 15.74 -4.33
N ASP A 604 4.79 14.81 -5.28
CA ASP A 604 5.93 13.91 -5.45
C ASP A 604 6.33 13.81 -6.93
N ASN A 605 7.54 13.30 -7.20
CA ASN A 605 8.06 13.12 -8.56
C ASN A 605 7.82 11.71 -9.14
N GLY A 606 6.98 10.90 -8.48
CA GLY A 606 6.77 9.50 -8.83
C GLY A 606 7.95 8.61 -8.46
N TRP A 607 7.86 7.35 -8.84
CA TRP A 607 8.86 6.34 -8.54
C TRP A 607 9.40 5.70 -9.81
N ARG A 608 10.72 5.72 -9.96
CA ARG A 608 11.42 5.03 -11.05
C ARG A 608 12.20 3.87 -10.48
N PHE A 609 12.25 2.76 -11.19
CA PHE A 609 12.81 1.52 -10.68
C PHE A 609 13.42 0.64 -11.79
N LEU A 610 14.19 -0.38 -11.37
CA LEU A 610 14.74 -1.44 -12.18
C LEU A 610 14.61 -2.78 -11.47
N GLU A 611 13.91 -3.74 -12.07
CA GLU A 611 13.81 -5.11 -11.57
C GLU A 611 13.97 -6.12 -12.72
N GLY A 612 15.03 -6.91 -12.66
CA GLY A 612 15.35 -7.84 -13.75
C GLY A 612 15.68 -7.12 -15.05
N GLU A 613 15.00 -7.48 -16.12
CA GLU A 613 15.10 -6.87 -17.45
C GLU A 613 14.03 -5.83 -17.71
N SER A 614 13.31 -5.44 -16.70
CA SER A 614 12.21 -4.53 -16.90
C SER A 614 12.38 -3.23 -16.07
N LYS A 615 12.36 -1.99 -16.64
CA LYS A 615 12.49 -0.65 -16.05
C LYS A 615 11.21 0.14 -16.16
N GLY A 616 10.86 0.88 -15.13
CA GLY A 616 9.62 1.59 -15.19
C GLY A 616 9.57 2.90 -14.40
N TYR A 617 8.45 3.55 -14.59
CA TYR A 617 8.06 4.76 -13.94
C TYR A 617 6.60 4.67 -13.48
N ASN A 618 6.36 4.83 -12.19
CA ASN A 618 5.05 5.06 -11.62
C ASN A 618 4.83 6.56 -11.47
N GLY A 619 3.71 7.07 -11.96
CA GLY A 619 3.42 8.47 -12.10
C GLY A 619 3.54 9.29 -10.81
N ASN A 620 3.90 10.55 -10.96
CA ASN A 620 3.92 11.55 -9.88
C ASN A 620 2.51 11.85 -9.36
N SER A 621 2.42 12.45 -8.18
CA SER A 621 1.15 12.90 -7.60
C SER A 621 1.24 14.38 -7.21
N ILE A 622 0.19 15.14 -7.51
CA ILE A 622 0.03 16.51 -7.05
C ILE A 622 -1.39 16.65 -6.52
N LEU A 623 -1.54 17.16 -5.30
CA LEU A 623 -2.81 17.35 -4.63
C LEU A 623 -2.86 18.72 -3.95
N LEU A 624 -3.91 19.48 -4.24
CA LEU A 624 -4.31 20.65 -3.47
C LEU A 624 -5.65 20.35 -2.81
N LYS A 625 -5.74 20.50 -1.49
CA LYS A 625 -6.97 20.18 -0.73
C LYS A 625 -7.28 21.31 0.25
N GLY A 626 -8.53 21.78 0.22
CA GLY A 626 -9.09 22.68 1.19
C GLY A 626 -10.22 22.01 1.96
N SER A 627 -10.28 22.15 3.28
CA SER A 627 -11.35 21.59 4.10
C SER A 627 -11.89 22.63 5.07
N TYR A 628 -13.20 22.59 5.29
CA TYR A 628 -13.92 23.47 6.22
C TYR A 628 -14.77 22.62 7.20
N GLN A 629 -14.54 22.80 8.49
CA GLN A 629 -15.27 22.11 9.55
C GLN A 629 -16.42 23.00 10.03
N TYR A 630 -17.66 22.52 9.92
CA TYR A 630 -18.85 23.17 10.46
C TYR A 630 -19.61 22.21 11.36
N LYS A 631 -19.51 22.42 12.67
CA LYS A 631 -20.14 21.54 13.69
C LYS A 631 -19.77 20.06 13.47
N SER A 632 -20.78 19.25 13.17
CA SER A 632 -20.64 17.80 12.89
C SER A 632 -20.34 17.47 11.45
N CYS A 633 -20.25 18.47 10.56
CA CYS A 633 -19.99 18.31 9.14
C CYS A 633 -18.58 18.80 8.79
N GLN A 634 -17.91 18.12 7.88
CA GLN A 634 -16.73 18.62 7.21
C GLN A 634 -16.97 18.60 5.69
N PHE A 635 -16.59 19.67 5.04
CA PHE A 635 -16.61 19.82 3.59
C PHE A 635 -15.17 19.91 3.11
N SER A 636 -14.77 19.08 2.15
CA SER A 636 -13.43 19.08 1.58
C SER A 636 -13.51 19.16 0.07
N LEU A 637 -12.71 20.03 -0.53
CA LEU A 637 -12.50 20.12 -1.96
C LEU A 637 -11.07 19.72 -2.25
N ALA A 638 -10.88 18.68 -3.06
CA ALA A 638 -9.59 18.20 -3.49
C ALA A 638 -9.43 18.43 -5.01
N TRP A 639 -8.25 18.89 -5.41
CA TRP A 639 -7.87 19.07 -6.81
C TRP A 639 -6.59 18.28 -7.07
N GLN A 640 -6.73 17.16 -7.76
CA GLN A 640 -5.63 16.27 -8.12
C GLN A 640 -5.10 16.62 -9.52
N LEU A 641 -3.79 16.48 -9.71
CA LEU A 641 -3.06 16.74 -10.94
C LEU A 641 -3.50 18.05 -11.60
N PRO A 642 -3.45 19.18 -10.87
CA PRO A 642 -3.93 20.48 -11.36
C PRO A 642 -3.19 20.90 -12.63
N LEU A 643 -3.94 21.49 -13.58
CA LEU A 643 -3.45 22.03 -14.85
C LEU A 643 -2.82 20.99 -15.80
N MET A 644 -2.97 19.70 -15.54
CA MET A 644 -2.57 18.64 -16.46
C MET A 644 -3.68 18.33 -17.47
N GLN A 645 -3.32 18.09 -18.71
CA GLN A 645 -4.25 17.67 -19.77
C GLN A 645 -4.15 16.19 -20.09
N ARG A 646 -2.96 15.62 -19.94
CA ARG A 646 -2.66 14.21 -20.13
C ARG A 646 -1.64 13.79 -19.07
N TYR A 647 -1.94 12.76 -18.33
CA TYR A 647 -1.11 12.26 -17.25
C TYR A 647 -0.58 10.87 -17.54
N LYS A 648 0.75 10.69 -17.46
CA LYS A 648 1.39 9.38 -17.58
C LYS A 648 1.29 8.65 -16.24
N MET A 649 0.41 7.65 -16.17
CA MET A 649 0.20 6.84 -14.97
C MET A 649 1.37 5.90 -14.69
N PHE A 650 1.85 5.24 -15.74
CA PHE A 650 3.06 4.44 -15.70
C PHE A 650 3.72 4.34 -17.08
N GLU A 651 4.98 3.91 -17.08
CA GLU A 651 5.76 3.57 -18.25
C GLU A 651 6.64 2.38 -17.93
N THR A 652 6.82 1.48 -18.85
CA THR A 652 7.66 0.28 -18.71
C THR A 652 8.40 0.01 -20.00
N ASP A 653 9.70 -0.24 -19.88
CA ASP A 653 10.56 -0.72 -20.95
C ASP A 653 11.05 -2.13 -20.62
N ILE A 654 10.85 -3.10 -21.46
CA ILE A 654 11.40 -4.46 -21.38
C ILE A 654 12.70 -4.49 -22.18
N LEU A 655 13.80 -4.93 -21.55
CA LEU A 655 15.14 -4.99 -22.14
C LEU A 655 15.57 -6.41 -22.52
N ASN A 656 14.64 -7.34 -22.57
CA ASN A 656 14.93 -8.72 -22.89
C ASN A 656 15.54 -8.84 -24.32
N ARG A 657 16.51 -9.70 -24.48
CA ARG A 657 17.19 -9.90 -25.78
C ARG A 657 16.27 -10.42 -26.89
N ASN A 658 15.21 -11.16 -26.53
CA ASN A 658 14.25 -11.72 -27.50
C ASN A 658 13.11 -10.73 -27.80
N LEU A 659 12.74 -9.89 -26.82
CA LEU A 659 11.65 -8.94 -26.95
C LEU A 659 12.00 -7.64 -26.25
N GLN A 660 12.13 -6.56 -26.99
CA GLN A 660 12.21 -5.20 -26.46
C GLN A 660 10.84 -4.56 -26.63
N LYS A 661 10.27 -4.08 -25.52
CA LYS A 661 8.92 -3.52 -25.52
C LYS A 661 8.83 -2.31 -24.61
N SER A 662 8.33 -1.21 -25.15
CA SER A 662 8.00 -0.01 -24.38
C SER A 662 6.49 0.11 -24.30
N THR A 663 5.96 0.27 -23.08
CA THR A 663 4.53 0.43 -22.81
C THR A 663 4.31 1.63 -21.91
N ALA A 664 3.41 2.54 -22.28
CA ALA A 664 3.01 3.66 -21.45
C ALA A 664 1.49 3.75 -21.35
N LEU A 665 0.98 3.96 -20.12
CA LEU A 665 -0.44 4.22 -19.86
C LEU A 665 -0.64 5.68 -19.50
N TYR A 666 -1.53 6.32 -20.22
CA TYR A 666 -1.97 7.68 -19.96
C TYR A 666 -3.43 7.72 -19.53
N SER A 667 -3.79 8.74 -18.77
CA SER A 667 -5.19 9.03 -18.43
C SER A 667 -5.47 10.51 -18.55
N THR A 668 -6.67 10.84 -19.03
CA THR A 668 -7.23 12.18 -19.00
C THR A 668 -8.26 12.36 -17.89
N ASP A 669 -8.91 11.27 -17.44
CA ASP A 669 -9.97 11.29 -16.43
C ASP A 669 -9.51 11.75 -15.05
N ILE A 670 -8.25 11.47 -14.70
CA ILE A 670 -7.66 11.89 -13.44
C ILE A 670 -6.92 13.22 -13.53
N CYS A 671 -6.81 13.80 -14.72
CA CYS A 671 -6.27 15.15 -14.92
C CYS A 671 -7.25 16.21 -14.44
N ASN A 672 -6.75 17.19 -13.68
CA ASN A 672 -7.60 18.22 -13.08
C ASN A 672 -8.79 17.66 -12.30
N LEU A 673 -8.64 16.47 -11.71
CA LEU A 673 -9.74 15.81 -11.00
C LEU A 673 -10.12 16.62 -9.77
N VAL A 674 -11.34 17.16 -9.77
CA VAL A 674 -11.91 17.92 -8.65
C VAL A 674 -12.92 17.05 -7.94
N SER A 675 -12.69 16.78 -6.65
CA SER A 675 -13.59 15.96 -5.83
C SER A 675 -14.11 16.75 -4.63
N LEU A 676 -15.42 16.65 -4.40
CA LEU A 676 -16.07 17.17 -3.21
C LEU A 676 -16.37 16.03 -2.26
N THR A 677 -15.87 16.14 -1.02
CA THR A 677 -16.16 15.19 0.06
C THR A 677 -16.95 15.87 1.16
N VAL A 678 -18.10 15.27 1.52
CA VAL A 678 -18.93 15.71 2.63
C VAL A 678 -18.93 14.60 3.69
N THR A 679 -18.41 14.88 4.86
CA THR A 679 -18.44 13.96 5.98
C THR A 679 -19.34 14.51 7.07
N TRP A 680 -20.28 13.70 7.54
CA TRP A 680 -21.14 14.02 8.67
C TRP A 680 -21.01 12.93 9.74
N ARG A 681 -20.96 13.36 11.04
CA ARG A 681 -20.87 12.45 12.17
C ARG A 681 -21.69 12.95 13.33
N LEU A 682 -22.55 12.10 13.85
CA LEU A 682 -23.25 12.29 15.09
C LEU A 682 -22.72 11.29 16.15
N HIS A 683 -22.24 11.82 17.27
CA HIS A 683 -21.76 11.02 18.39
C HIS A 683 -22.44 11.46 19.69
N LYS A 684 -22.98 10.48 20.45
CA LYS A 684 -23.54 10.72 21.78
C LYS A 684 -23.07 9.60 22.72
N GLY A 685 -22.42 9.96 23.83
CA GLY A 685 -21.96 8.99 24.84
C GLY A 685 -20.74 9.43 25.64
N ARG A 686 -20.37 8.67 26.69
CA ARG A 686 -19.17 8.88 27.53
C ARG A 686 -17.99 8.04 27.03
N LYS A 687 -16.77 8.62 27.01
CA LYS A 687 -15.55 8.00 26.46
C LYS A 687 -14.67 7.39 27.54
N TYR A 688 -14.20 6.13 27.39
CA TYR A 688 -13.05 5.58 28.12
C TYR A 688 -12.40 4.34 27.46
N ARG A 689 -11.05 4.21 27.64
CA ARG A 689 -10.04 3.12 27.48
C ARG A 689 -9.96 2.27 26.19
N ALA A 690 -8.69 1.94 25.82
CA ALA A 690 -8.26 1.24 24.61
C ALA A 690 -7.82 -0.22 24.85
N VAL A 691 -7.91 -1.07 23.83
CA VAL A 691 -7.48 -2.47 23.81
C VAL A 691 -6.81 -2.81 22.45
N ASN A 692 -5.87 -3.75 22.43
CA ASN A 692 -4.94 -4.02 21.32
C ASN A 692 -5.10 -5.40 20.65
N LYS A 693 -5.19 -5.50 19.32
CA LYS A 693 -5.14 -6.71 18.46
C LYS A 693 -3.93 -6.70 17.51
N THR A 694 -3.44 -7.85 17.04
CA THR A 694 -2.10 -7.91 16.47
C THR A 694 -1.98 -8.32 15.00
N ILE A 695 -2.95 -8.92 14.28
CA ILE A 695 -2.73 -9.50 12.93
C ILE A 695 -3.87 -9.33 11.94
N GLN A 696 -3.51 -9.20 10.63
CA GLN A 696 -4.41 -9.28 9.48
C GLN A 696 -4.37 -10.66 8.86
N LEU A 697 -5.54 -11.20 8.56
CA LEU A 697 -5.66 -12.53 8.01
C LEU A 697 -6.61 -12.61 6.80
N LYS A 698 -6.98 -11.47 6.18
CA LYS A 698 -7.79 -11.48 4.98
C LYS A 698 -6.95 -11.90 3.77
N ASP A 699 -7.34 -12.97 3.11
CA ASP A 699 -6.79 -13.38 1.82
C ASP A 699 -7.48 -12.63 0.66
N SER A 700 -6.73 -12.19 -0.33
CA SER A 700 -7.23 -11.53 -1.55
C SER A 700 -6.68 -12.14 -2.83
N ASP A 701 -5.76 -13.14 -2.72
CA ASP A 701 -5.17 -13.79 -3.87
C ASP A 701 -6.08 -14.89 -4.41
N THR A 702 -6.58 -14.72 -5.62
CA THR A 702 -7.49 -15.67 -6.31
C THR A 702 -6.75 -16.80 -7.03
N GLY A 703 -5.43 -16.67 -7.24
CA GLY A 703 -4.65 -17.62 -8.03
C GLY A 703 -4.95 -17.61 -9.53
N ILE A 704 -5.70 -16.64 -10.04
CA ILE A 704 -6.05 -16.51 -11.46
C ILE A 704 -4.96 -15.73 -12.18
N ILE A 705 -4.43 -16.28 -13.28
CA ILE A 705 -3.62 -15.54 -14.25
C ILE A 705 -4.58 -14.75 -15.15
N ARG A 706 -4.33 -13.47 -15.33
CA ARG A 706 -5.10 -12.57 -16.21
C ARG A 706 -4.20 -11.85 -17.18
#